data_7138574f3de89d92ad741d3dfcabaf40
#
_entry.id   7138574f3de89d92ad741d3dfcabaf40
#
_cell.length_a   1.000
_cell.length_b   1.000
_cell.length_c   1.000
_cell.angle_alpha   90.00
_cell.angle_beta   90.00
_cell.angle_gamma   90.00
#
_symmetry.space_group_name_H-M   'P 1'
#
loop_
_entity.id
_entity.type
_entity.pdbx_description
1 polymer ?
#
loop_
_entity_poly.entity_id
_entity_poly.type
_entity_poly.pdbx_seq_one_letter_code
_entity_poly.pdbx_strand_id
1 'polypeptide(L)'
;MKITYCDALIIGGGLAGLRASIACKQKGLNTIVLSLVPVRRSHSAAAQGGMQASLANAKKSEGDNEDLHFLDTVKGSDWGCDQQVARMFVTTAPKAIRELASWGVPWTRIKKGDRPAVVNGEHVTITERDDRHGYILSRDFGGTKKWRTCFTADATGHTMLYAVANEALHHKVDIQDRKDMLAFIHHNDKCYGAVVRDLITGEISAYVSKGTLLATGGYGRVYKHTTNAVICDGAGAASALETGVAKLGNMEAVQFHPTALVPSGILMTEGCRGDGGVLRDKFGRRFMPAYEPEKKELASRDVVSRRILEHIQKGYGAKSPYGDHVWLDIAILGRNHVEKNLRDVRDIAMTFAGIDPADSEEQTKDNMQGAPTNEPEYGQAMAKQKGWIPIKPMQHYSMGGVRTNPKGETHLKGLFCAGEAACWDLHGFNRLGGNSVSEAVVAGMIIGDYFASHCLEAQIEINTQKVEAFIKESQDYMHFLLHNEGKEDVYEIRERMKEVMDEKVGVFREGKKLEEALKELQELYARSKNICVKNKVLHNNPELEDAYRTKKMLKLALCITQGALLRTESRGAHTRIDYPKRDDEKWLNRTLASWPSAEQDMPTIEYEELDVMKMEISPDFRGYGKKGNFIPHPKKEERDAEILKTILELEKLGKDRIEVQHALMPFELQEKYKAKNRRLEDEEVRARGEHLYSFNVHELLDKHNANLKGEHHE
;
A
#
# COMPACT_ATOMS: atom_id res chain seq x y z
N MET A 1 -14.84 -32.97 16.29
CA MET A 1 -14.10 -31.87 15.67
C MET A 1 -13.98 -30.73 16.65
N LYS A 2 -12.88 -29.99 16.70
CA LYS A 2 -12.66 -28.87 17.63
C LYS A 2 -13.27 -27.59 17.07
N ILE A 3 -14.12 -26.92 17.85
CA ILE A 3 -14.76 -25.66 17.49
C ILE A 3 -14.52 -24.67 18.64
N THR A 4 -13.98 -23.51 18.33
CA THR A 4 -13.72 -22.42 19.26
C THR A 4 -14.68 -21.26 18.94
N TYR A 5 -15.32 -20.69 19.96
CA TYR A 5 -16.26 -19.58 19.82
C TYR A 5 -15.67 -18.28 20.38
N CYS A 6 -15.88 -17.17 19.68
CA CYS A 6 -15.52 -15.82 20.13
C CYS A 6 -16.52 -14.78 19.62
N ASP A 7 -16.41 -13.56 20.12
CA ASP A 7 -17.22 -12.43 19.57
C ASP A 7 -16.57 -11.92 18.28
N ALA A 8 -15.27 -11.63 18.31
CA ALA A 8 -14.51 -11.04 17.23
C ALA A 8 -13.32 -11.94 16.84
N LEU A 9 -13.33 -12.42 15.59
CA LEU A 9 -12.22 -13.17 15.01
C LEU A 9 -11.44 -12.26 14.07
N ILE A 10 -10.13 -12.12 14.28
CA ILE A 10 -9.25 -11.32 13.43
C ILE A 10 -8.19 -12.25 12.82
N ILE A 11 -8.09 -12.24 11.50
CA ILE A 11 -7.14 -13.06 10.74
C ILE A 11 -6.06 -12.17 10.15
N GLY A 12 -4.86 -12.21 10.74
CA GLY A 12 -3.71 -11.40 10.42
C GLY A 12 -3.20 -10.59 11.61
N GLY A 13 -1.97 -10.89 12.04
CA GLY A 13 -1.30 -10.28 13.20
C GLY A 13 -0.39 -9.10 12.83
N GLY A 14 -0.65 -8.39 11.73
CA GLY A 14 0.02 -7.15 11.37
C GLY A 14 -0.57 -5.92 12.07
N LEU A 15 -0.08 -4.72 11.72
CA LEU A 15 -0.53 -3.45 12.32
C LEU A 15 -2.06 -3.27 12.27
N ALA A 16 -2.69 -3.57 11.13
CA ALA A 16 -4.14 -3.38 10.97
C ALA A 16 -4.94 -4.31 11.90
N GLY A 17 -4.62 -5.60 11.91
CA GLY A 17 -5.32 -6.58 12.73
C GLY A 17 -5.10 -6.36 14.23
N LEU A 18 -3.88 -6.08 14.66
CA LEU A 18 -3.59 -5.78 16.06
C LEU A 18 -4.27 -4.50 16.53
N ARG A 19 -4.26 -3.42 15.69
CA ARG A 19 -4.96 -2.19 16.08
C ARG A 19 -6.48 -2.38 16.17
N ALA A 20 -7.07 -3.16 15.25
CA ALA A 20 -8.49 -3.51 15.30
C ALA A 20 -8.82 -4.37 16.52
N SER A 21 -7.94 -5.28 16.93
CA SER A 21 -8.15 -6.12 18.13
C SER A 21 -8.21 -5.28 19.42
N ILE A 22 -7.41 -4.21 19.50
CA ILE A 22 -7.45 -3.26 20.61
C ILE A 22 -8.83 -2.58 20.66
N ALA A 23 -9.38 -2.12 19.53
CA ALA A 23 -10.71 -1.53 19.48
C ALA A 23 -11.81 -2.50 19.96
N CYS A 24 -11.72 -3.77 19.58
CA CYS A 24 -12.63 -4.81 20.06
C CYS A 24 -12.52 -5.02 21.57
N LYS A 25 -11.31 -5.10 22.10
CA LYS A 25 -11.09 -5.27 23.55
C LYS A 25 -11.55 -4.08 24.37
N GLN A 26 -11.40 -2.86 23.86
CA GLN A 26 -11.92 -1.63 24.50
C GLN A 26 -13.45 -1.64 24.65
N LYS A 27 -14.15 -2.38 23.77
CA LYS A 27 -15.60 -2.62 23.87
C LYS A 27 -15.98 -3.90 24.64
N GLY A 28 -15.01 -4.56 25.29
CA GLY A 28 -15.24 -5.72 26.14
C GLY A 28 -15.47 -7.04 25.39
N LEU A 29 -15.19 -7.11 24.10
CA LEU A 29 -15.42 -8.31 23.28
C LEU A 29 -14.39 -9.41 23.55
N ASN A 30 -14.84 -10.67 23.52
CA ASN A 30 -13.94 -11.82 23.44
C ASN A 30 -13.31 -11.88 22.06
N THR A 31 -12.02 -11.50 21.97
CA THR A 31 -11.32 -11.26 20.71
C THR A 31 -10.14 -12.20 20.56
N ILE A 32 -10.11 -12.92 19.44
CA ILE A 32 -9.00 -13.80 19.04
C ILE A 32 -8.34 -13.25 17.78
N VAL A 33 -7.00 -13.16 17.80
CA VAL A 33 -6.17 -12.85 16.63
C VAL A 33 -5.44 -14.10 16.19
N LEU A 34 -5.66 -14.54 14.95
CA LEU A 34 -4.91 -15.63 14.33
C LEU A 34 -3.82 -15.06 13.44
N SER A 35 -2.61 -15.54 13.58
CA SER A 35 -1.46 -15.12 12.79
C SER A 35 -0.70 -16.31 12.21
N LEU A 36 -0.34 -16.20 10.93
CA LEU A 36 0.46 -17.23 10.25
C LEU A 36 1.87 -17.34 10.85
N VAL A 37 2.43 -16.22 11.28
CA VAL A 37 3.76 -16.10 11.92
C VAL A 37 3.62 -15.40 13.26
N PRO A 38 4.62 -15.49 14.16
CA PRO A 38 4.63 -14.62 15.34
C PRO A 38 4.41 -13.16 14.94
N VAL A 39 3.48 -12.47 15.62
CA VAL A 39 2.99 -11.15 15.17
C VAL A 39 4.09 -10.12 14.94
N ARG A 40 5.17 -10.17 15.78
CA ARG A 40 6.34 -9.29 15.62
C ARG A 40 7.20 -9.59 14.39
N ARG A 41 6.88 -10.67 13.64
CA ARG A 41 7.51 -11.05 12.37
C ARG A 41 6.59 -10.87 11.17
N SER A 42 5.45 -10.22 11.37
CA SER A 42 4.57 -9.84 10.24
C SER A 42 5.29 -8.88 9.29
N HIS A 43 4.82 -8.80 8.04
CA HIS A 43 5.44 -7.93 7.02
C HIS A 43 5.49 -6.45 7.42
N SER A 44 4.62 -6.01 8.33
CA SER A 44 4.64 -4.65 8.89
C SER A 44 6.00 -4.27 9.49
N ALA A 45 6.77 -5.24 10.02
CA ALA A 45 8.11 -5.02 10.54
C ALA A 45 9.12 -4.53 9.48
N ALA A 46 8.89 -4.87 8.21
CA ALA A 46 9.79 -4.53 7.11
C ALA A 46 9.60 -3.08 6.59
N ALA A 47 8.61 -2.35 7.08
CA ALA A 47 8.36 -0.97 6.67
C ALA A 47 9.40 -0.02 7.27
N GLN A 48 10.23 0.58 6.42
CA GLN A 48 11.37 1.41 6.83
C GLN A 48 11.03 2.91 6.81
N GLY A 49 10.24 3.35 5.84
CA GLY A 49 10.16 4.74 5.40
C GLY A 49 9.55 5.72 6.40
N GLY A 50 8.41 5.39 6.96
CA GLY A 50 7.65 6.26 7.86
C GLY A 50 6.16 6.25 7.62
N MET A 51 5.43 6.97 8.45
CA MET A 51 3.98 7.12 8.48
C MET A 51 3.59 8.55 8.15
N GLN A 52 2.71 8.75 7.15
CA GLN A 52 2.24 10.07 6.78
C GLN A 52 1.15 10.59 7.73
N ALA A 53 1.34 11.81 8.22
CA ALA A 53 0.33 12.59 8.96
C ALA A 53 0.68 14.08 8.94
N SER A 54 -0.31 14.93 8.74
CA SER A 54 -0.15 16.39 8.68
C SER A 54 -0.03 17.01 10.07
N LEU A 55 1.19 17.03 10.64
CA LEU A 55 1.46 17.60 11.96
C LEU A 55 1.95 19.06 11.92
N ALA A 56 2.47 19.52 10.80
CA ALA A 56 3.04 20.87 10.59
C ALA A 56 4.10 21.30 11.63
N ASN A 57 4.84 20.36 12.20
CA ASN A 57 5.76 20.62 13.30
C ASN A 57 7.09 21.24 12.86
N ALA A 58 7.71 20.68 11.81
CA ALA A 58 9.06 21.06 11.35
C ALA A 58 9.01 22.25 10.39
N LYS A 59 10.14 22.94 10.21
CA LYS A 59 10.29 24.11 9.29
C LYS A 59 9.79 23.80 7.87
N LYS A 60 10.11 22.62 7.33
CA LYS A 60 9.70 22.20 5.98
C LYS A 60 8.26 21.70 5.89
N SER A 61 7.57 21.53 7.01
CA SER A 61 6.16 21.16 7.10
C SER A 61 5.24 22.32 7.50
N GLU A 62 5.77 23.54 7.64
CA GLU A 62 4.93 24.72 7.93
C GLU A 62 3.82 24.88 6.88
N GLY A 63 2.57 25.09 7.34
CA GLY A 63 1.38 25.21 6.52
C GLY A 63 0.88 23.89 5.95
N ASP A 64 1.41 22.72 6.38
CA ASP A 64 0.83 21.43 6.07
C ASP A 64 -0.45 21.19 6.88
N ASN A 65 -1.44 20.56 6.27
CA ASN A 65 -2.73 20.27 6.88
C ASN A 65 -3.38 19.05 6.22
N GLU A 66 -4.54 18.64 6.73
CA GLU A 66 -5.29 17.51 6.24
C GLU A 66 -5.78 17.69 4.79
N ASP A 67 -6.07 18.93 4.39
CA ASP A 67 -6.52 19.22 3.02
C ASP A 67 -5.39 19.06 2.00
N LEU A 68 -4.18 19.49 2.34
CA LEU A 68 -3.00 19.23 1.50
C LEU A 68 -2.67 17.74 1.43
N HIS A 69 -2.81 17.01 2.56
CA HIS A 69 -2.63 15.57 2.58
C HIS A 69 -3.71 14.86 1.73
N PHE A 70 -4.95 15.31 1.82
CA PHE A 70 -6.06 14.82 1.01
C PHE A 70 -5.80 15.03 -0.49
N LEU A 71 -5.46 16.27 -0.89
CA LEU A 71 -5.14 16.61 -2.27
C LEU A 71 -4.00 15.73 -2.83
N ASP A 72 -2.90 15.61 -2.07
CA ASP A 72 -1.76 14.77 -2.48
C ASP A 72 -2.17 13.31 -2.62
N THR A 73 -3.04 12.80 -1.73
CA THR A 73 -3.55 11.42 -1.80
C THR A 73 -4.43 11.21 -3.03
N VAL A 74 -5.38 12.11 -3.31
CA VAL A 74 -6.28 12.03 -4.49
C VAL A 74 -5.47 12.13 -5.79
N LYS A 75 -4.61 13.15 -5.93
CA LYS A 75 -3.72 13.30 -7.10
C LYS A 75 -2.74 12.13 -7.22
N GLY A 76 -2.18 11.71 -6.10
CA GLY A 76 -1.27 10.57 -6.02
C GLY A 76 -1.89 9.27 -6.52
N SER A 77 -3.16 9.03 -6.18
CA SER A 77 -3.95 7.87 -6.61
C SER A 77 -4.38 7.90 -8.08
N ASP A 78 -4.11 9.01 -8.77
CA ASP A 78 -4.60 9.32 -10.13
C ASP A 78 -6.13 9.30 -10.22
N TRP A 79 -6.79 9.89 -9.20
CA TRP A 79 -8.26 9.94 -8.99
C TRP A 79 -8.97 8.58 -8.94
N GLY A 80 -8.22 7.50 -8.78
CA GLY A 80 -8.79 6.17 -8.64
C GLY A 80 -9.22 5.83 -7.21
N CYS A 81 -8.97 6.71 -6.20
CA CYS A 81 -9.35 6.47 -4.82
C CYS A 81 -10.81 6.85 -4.53
N ASP A 82 -11.37 6.24 -3.49
CA ASP A 82 -12.59 6.73 -2.83
C ASP A 82 -12.25 7.97 -2.00
N GLN A 83 -12.77 9.13 -2.42
CA GLN A 83 -12.44 10.40 -1.74
C GLN A 83 -13.04 10.49 -0.34
N GLN A 84 -14.15 9.79 -0.06
CA GLN A 84 -14.70 9.67 1.30
C GLN A 84 -13.70 8.93 2.21
N VAL A 85 -13.16 7.82 1.74
CA VAL A 85 -12.13 7.06 2.47
C VAL A 85 -10.86 7.90 2.66
N ALA A 86 -10.42 8.57 1.59
CA ALA A 86 -9.25 9.44 1.66
C ALA A 86 -9.44 10.56 2.71
N ARG A 87 -10.61 11.18 2.79
CA ARG A 87 -10.93 12.20 3.79
C ARG A 87 -10.93 11.63 5.21
N MET A 88 -11.57 10.48 5.43
CA MET A 88 -11.54 9.78 6.71
C MET A 88 -10.10 9.47 7.16
N PHE A 89 -9.29 9.02 6.24
CA PHE A 89 -7.90 8.66 6.48
C PHE A 89 -7.07 9.86 6.92
N VAL A 90 -7.04 10.95 6.13
CA VAL A 90 -6.15 12.10 6.40
C VAL A 90 -6.51 12.82 7.69
N THR A 91 -7.81 12.86 8.04
CA THR A 91 -8.27 13.48 9.30
C THR A 91 -7.99 12.62 10.53
N THR A 92 -7.82 11.32 10.37
CA THR A 92 -7.52 10.39 11.47
C THR A 92 -6.02 10.18 11.67
N ALA A 93 -5.20 10.32 10.63
CA ALA A 93 -3.76 10.05 10.68
C ALA A 93 -2.99 10.83 11.78
N PRO A 94 -3.26 12.14 12.04
CA PRO A 94 -2.61 12.84 13.15
C PRO A 94 -2.94 12.25 14.53
N LYS A 95 -4.16 11.77 14.73
CA LYS A 95 -4.54 11.07 15.97
C LYS A 95 -3.78 9.77 16.12
N ALA A 96 -3.65 9.00 15.05
CA ALA A 96 -2.91 7.73 15.06
C ALA A 96 -1.44 7.94 15.45
N ILE A 97 -0.77 8.98 14.96
CA ILE A 97 0.59 9.32 15.37
C ILE A 97 0.68 9.60 16.88
N ARG A 98 -0.25 10.39 17.42
CA ARG A 98 -0.28 10.73 18.85
C ARG A 98 -0.57 9.51 19.72
N GLU A 99 -1.47 8.64 19.29
CA GLU A 99 -1.78 7.37 19.97
C GLU A 99 -0.52 6.46 20.00
N LEU A 100 0.13 6.27 18.86
CA LEU A 100 1.37 5.49 18.79
C LEU A 100 2.50 6.10 19.63
N ALA A 101 2.59 7.42 19.70
CA ALA A 101 3.55 8.11 20.57
C ALA A 101 3.26 7.82 22.05
N SER A 102 1.99 7.79 22.46
CA SER A 102 1.58 7.45 23.83
C SER A 102 1.86 5.99 24.18
N TRP A 103 1.86 5.09 23.20
CA TRP A 103 2.23 3.67 23.36
C TRP A 103 3.73 3.41 23.28
N GLY A 104 4.54 4.47 23.15
CA GLY A 104 5.99 4.39 23.27
C GLY A 104 6.74 4.25 21.93
N VAL A 105 6.12 4.56 20.79
CA VAL A 105 6.86 4.66 19.52
C VAL A 105 7.88 5.80 19.61
N PRO A 106 9.18 5.54 19.44
CA PRO A 106 10.24 6.53 19.64
C PRO A 106 10.44 7.37 18.39
N TRP A 107 9.42 8.17 18.03
CA TRP A 107 9.49 9.05 16.86
C TRP A 107 10.73 9.95 16.90
N THR A 108 11.37 10.11 15.74
CA THR A 108 12.45 11.08 15.59
C THR A 108 11.95 12.48 15.92
N ARG A 109 12.72 13.24 16.74
CA ARG A 109 12.29 14.54 17.28
C ARG A 109 13.11 15.68 16.71
N ILE A 110 12.44 16.84 16.60
CA ILE A 110 13.05 18.11 16.18
C ILE A 110 14.07 18.53 17.24
N LYS A 111 15.27 18.90 16.78
CA LYS A 111 16.28 19.62 17.56
C LYS A 111 16.28 21.04 17.11
N LYS A 112 16.22 22.02 18.04
CA LYS A 112 16.29 23.44 17.74
C LYS A 112 17.62 23.83 17.08
N GLY A 113 17.58 24.92 16.30
CA GLY A 113 18.76 25.47 15.64
C GLY A 113 19.06 24.82 14.29
N ASP A 114 20.26 25.04 13.83
CA ASP A 114 20.70 24.67 12.49
C ASP A 114 21.00 23.16 12.39
N ARG A 115 20.48 22.55 11.34
CA ARG A 115 20.84 21.20 10.94
C ARG A 115 21.17 21.12 9.45
N PRO A 116 22.24 20.40 9.08
CA PRO A 116 22.51 20.12 7.68
C PRO A 116 21.45 19.18 7.11
N ALA A 117 21.09 19.40 5.86
CA ALA A 117 20.19 18.54 5.10
C ALA A 117 20.60 18.53 3.63
N VAL A 118 20.18 17.50 2.89
CA VAL A 118 20.27 17.47 1.43
C VAL A 118 18.85 17.53 0.88
N VAL A 119 18.57 18.53 0.08
CA VAL A 119 17.25 18.73 -0.54
C VAL A 119 17.42 18.74 -2.05
N ASN A 120 16.76 17.85 -2.76
CA ASN A 120 16.90 17.68 -4.21
C ASN A 120 18.36 17.46 -4.68
N GLY A 121 19.20 16.85 -3.85
CA GLY A 121 20.62 16.60 -4.11
C GLY A 121 21.53 17.81 -3.85
N GLU A 122 21.05 18.86 -3.20
CA GLU A 122 21.82 20.07 -2.82
C GLU A 122 21.96 20.15 -1.30
N HIS A 123 23.18 20.43 -0.82
CA HIS A 123 23.43 20.63 0.62
C HIS A 123 22.86 21.98 1.06
N VAL A 124 21.98 21.94 2.05
CA VAL A 124 21.31 23.12 2.63
C VAL A 124 21.37 23.07 4.15
N THR A 125 21.19 24.24 4.78
CA THR A 125 20.98 24.33 6.23
C THR A 125 19.51 24.63 6.49
N ILE A 126 18.87 23.82 7.34
CA ILE A 126 17.51 24.05 7.81
C ILE A 126 17.59 24.52 9.26
N THR A 127 17.08 25.72 9.52
CA THR A 127 16.99 26.27 10.89
C THR A 127 15.63 25.95 11.47
N GLU A 128 15.60 25.05 12.46
CA GLU A 128 14.38 24.68 13.18
C GLU A 128 14.10 25.68 14.31
N ARG A 129 12.83 26.00 14.52
CA ARG A 129 12.37 26.95 15.53
C ARG A 129 12.57 26.39 16.94
N ASP A 130 12.92 27.27 17.89
CA ASP A 130 13.18 26.91 19.29
C ASP A 130 11.94 26.36 20.00
N ASP A 131 10.77 26.91 19.69
CA ASP A 131 9.46 26.49 20.25
C ASP A 131 9.00 25.12 19.75
N ARG A 132 9.66 24.56 18.73
CA ARG A 132 9.37 23.23 18.17
C ARG A 132 10.31 22.14 18.67
N HIS A 133 11.25 22.46 19.55
CA HIS A 133 12.15 21.47 20.10
C HIS A 133 11.40 20.34 20.81
N GLY A 134 11.72 19.09 20.46
CA GLY A 134 11.08 17.89 21.03
C GLY A 134 9.80 17.45 20.33
N TYR A 135 9.25 18.22 19.40
CA TYR A 135 8.11 17.80 18.58
C TYR A 135 8.54 16.72 17.56
N ILE A 136 7.57 15.96 17.04
CA ILE A 136 7.85 14.90 16.05
C ILE A 136 8.34 15.53 14.77
N LEU A 137 9.49 15.06 14.30
CA LEU A 137 10.08 15.46 13.03
C LEU A 137 9.41 14.70 11.88
N SER A 138 9.28 15.36 10.74
CA SER A 138 8.87 14.74 9.47
C SER A 138 9.93 14.92 8.39
N ARG A 139 9.92 14.02 7.38
CA ARG A 139 10.79 14.08 6.19
C ARG A 139 9.98 14.07 4.90
N ASP A 140 10.66 14.38 3.80
CA ASP A 140 10.05 14.39 2.47
C ASP A 140 9.84 12.99 1.90
N PHE A 141 8.75 12.84 1.13
CA PHE A 141 8.49 11.64 0.33
C PHE A 141 7.96 12.03 -1.05
N GLY A 142 8.10 11.10 -1.99
CA GLY A 142 7.69 11.30 -3.37
C GLY A 142 6.20 11.57 -3.54
N GLY A 143 5.88 12.55 -4.40
CA GLY A 143 4.50 12.92 -4.72
C GLY A 143 3.81 13.83 -3.70
N THR A 144 4.49 14.25 -2.63
CA THR A 144 3.92 15.15 -1.61
C THR A 144 4.35 16.59 -1.79
N LYS A 145 3.50 17.54 -1.35
CA LYS A 145 3.82 18.97 -1.38
C LYS A 145 4.57 19.44 -0.15
N LYS A 146 4.39 18.76 0.99
CA LYS A 146 4.97 19.12 2.29
C LYS A 146 5.61 17.90 2.95
N TRP A 147 6.58 18.14 3.80
CA TRP A 147 7.20 17.12 4.62
C TRP A 147 6.25 16.68 5.73
N ARG A 148 5.63 15.52 5.62
CA ARG A 148 4.68 15.01 6.62
C ARG A 148 4.95 13.57 7.05
N THR A 149 5.98 12.92 6.54
CA THR A 149 6.30 11.54 6.89
C THR A 149 7.00 11.49 8.23
N CYS A 150 6.28 11.08 9.28
CA CYS A 150 6.83 10.83 10.61
C CYS A 150 7.59 9.50 10.62
N PHE A 151 8.72 9.42 11.30
CA PHE A 151 9.62 8.27 11.19
C PHE A 151 10.42 8.02 12.47
N THR A 152 10.95 6.80 12.58
CA THR A 152 11.92 6.40 13.61
C THR A 152 13.18 5.90 12.89
N ALA A 153 14.06 6.81 12.52
CA ALA A 153 15.17 6.54 11.61
C ALA A 153 14.69 5.79 10.36
N ASP A 154 15.17 4.59 10.07
CA ASP A 154 14.75 3.70 8.99
C ASP A 154 14.09 2.38 9.47
N ALA A 155 13.67 2.34 10.74
CA ALA A 155 13.02 1.19 11.37
C ALA A 155 11.56 1.45 11.81
N THR A 156 10.84 2.31 11.11
CA THR A 156 9.52 2.81 11.53
C THR A 156 8.50 1.69 11.73
N GLY A 157 8.33 0.80 10.78
CA GLY A 157 7.35 -0.29 10.87
C GLY A 157 7.67 -1.27 12.00
N HIS A 158 8.96 -1.55 12.23
CA HIS A 158 9.41 -2.39 13.32
C HIS A 158 9.00 -1.81 14.67
N THR A 159 9.32 -0.54 14.93
CA THR A 159 9.01 0.12 16.21
C THR A 159 7.51 0.26 16.44
N MET A 160 6.75 0.61 15.39
CA MET A 160 5.29 0.70 15.45
C MET A 160 4.65 -0.66 15.77
N LEU A 161 5.10 -1.72 15.07
CA LEU A 161 4.56 -3.07 15.28
C LEU A 161 4.80 -3.56 16.71
N TYR A 162 5.98 -3.33 17.26
CA TYR A 162 6.29 -3.69 18.64
C TYR A 162 5.42 -2.93 19.64
N ALA A 163 5.22 -1.62 19.46
CA ALA A 163 4.36 -0.83 20.32
C ALA A 163 2.89 -1.30 20.27
N VAL A 164 2.35 -1.51 19.07
CA VAL A 164 0.97 -1.99 18.89
C VAL A 164 0.79 -3.42 19.43
N ALA A 165 1.77 -4.31 19.22
CA ALA A 165 1.72 -5.66 19.77
C ALA A 165 1.76 -5.66 21.30
N ASN A 166 2.58 -4.81 21.90
CA ASN A 166 2.62 -4.65 23.36
C ASN A 166 1.30 -4.12 23.90
N GLU A 167 0.69 -3.14 23.22
CA GLU A 167 -0.61 -2.59 23.61
C GLU A 167 -1.73 -3.62 23.48
N ALA A 168 -1.72 -4.45 22.43
CA ALA A 168 -2.66 -5.56 22.29
C ALA A 168 -2.54 -6.57 23.45
N LEU A 169 -1.32 -6.87 23.87
CA LEU A 169 -1.07 -7.73 25.04
C LEU A 169 -1.53 -7.07 26.34
N HIS A 170 -1.31 -5.75 26.51
CA HIS A 170 -1.82 -4.97 27.64
C HIS A 170 -3.35 -5.08 27.75
N HIS A 171 -4.05 -5.02 26.63
CA HIS A 171 -5.50 -5.23 26.52
C HIS A 171 -5.92 -6.72 26.60
N LYS A 172 -4.99 -7.65 26.86
CA LYS A 172 -5.25 -9.10 26.97
C LYS A 172 -5.94 -9.67 25.74
N VAL A 173 -5.49 -9.27 24.54
CA VAL A 173 -5.90 -9.91 23.29
C VAL A 173 -5.36 -11.33 23.27
N ASP A 174 -6.20 -12.32 22.92
CA ASP A 174 -5.77 -13.70 22.67
C ASP A 174 -5.12 -13.78 21.28
N ILE A 175 -3.78 -13.82 21.25
CA ILE A 175 -2.99 -13.89 20.02
C ILE A 175 -2.46 -15.30 19.83
N GLN A 176 -2.87 -15.95 18.76
CA GLN A 176 -2.47 -17.31 18.41
C GLN A 176 -1.68 -17.30 17.09
N ASP A 177 -0.39 -17.60 17.17
CA ASP A 177 0.47 -17.68 15.98
C ASP A 177 0.51 -19.09 15.39
N ARG A 178 1.14 -19.23 14.20
CA ARG A 178 1.20 -20.47 13.40
C ARG A 178 -0.17 -21.07 13.13
N LYS A 179 -1.16 -20.21 12.96
CA LYS A 179 -2.52 -20.54 12.58
C LYS A 179 -2.76 -20.11 11.14
N ASP A 180 -3.04 -21.06 10.29
CA ASP A 180 -3.26 -20.84 8.86
C ASP A 180 -4.74 -20.97 8.52
N MET A 181 -5.33 -19.88 8.04
CA MET A 181 -6.73 -19.88 7.61
C MET A 181 -6.86 -20.57 6.25
N LEU A 182 -7.65 -21.62 6.18
CA LEU A 182 -7.90 -22.41 4.98
C LEU A 182 -9.10 -21.93 4.18
N ALA A 183 -10.22 -21.65 4.87
CA ALA A 183 -11.48 -21.22 4.26
C ALA A 183 -12.31 -20.40 5.25
N PHE A 184 -13.20 -19.55 4.75
CA PHE A 184 -14.24 -18.91 5.56
C PHE A 184 -15.41 -19.87 5.78
N ILE A 185 -16.00 -19.81 6.98
CA ILE A 185 -17.27 -20.48 7.31
C ILE A 185 -18.37 -19.49 6.98
N HIS A 186 -19.20 -19.78 6.00
CA HIS A 186 -20.28 -18.89 5.58
C HIS A 186 -21.57 -19.64 5.25
N HIS A 187 -22.68 -18.94 5.40
CA HIS A 187 -24.00 -19.49 5.08
C HIS A 187 -24.98 -18.34 4.86
N ASN A 188 -25.83 -18.43 3.83
CA ASN A 188 -26.79 -17.40 3.45
C ASN A 188 -26.14 -15.99 3.34
N ASP A 189 -25.04 -15.91 2.57
CA ASP A 189 -24.26 -14.69 2.34
C ASP A 189 -23.76 -13.98 3.62
N LYS A 190 -23.60 -14.76 4.71
CA LYS A 190 -23.07 -14.27 5.98
C LYS A 190 -21.89 -15.13 6.44
N CYS A 191 -20.81 -14.47 6.87
CA CYS A 191 -19.61 -15.09 7.44
C CYS A 191 -19.82 -15.35 8.93
N TYR A 192 -19.35 -16.52 9.39
CA TYR A 192 -19.42 -16.96 10.78
C TYR A 192 -18.07 -17.40 11.33
N GLY A 193 -16.97 -17.05 10.68
CA GLY A 193 -15.63 -17.43 11.11
C GLY A 193 -14.80 -18.10 10.03
N ALA A 194 -13.87 -18.95 10.44
CA ALA A 194 -12.95 -19.62 9.53
C ALA A 194 -12.55 -21.03 9.99
N VAL A 195 -12.21 -21.87 9.01
CA VAL A 195 -11.49 -23.12 9.23
C VAL A 195 -10.01 -22.83 9.22
N VAL A 196 -9.30 -23.38 10.19
CA VAL A 196 -7.90 -23.04 10.48
C VAL A 196 -7.10 -24.34 10.68
N ARG A 197 -5.90 -24.37 10.10
CA ARG A 197 -4.90 -25.41 10.34
C ARG A 197 -3.86 -24.89 11.31
N ASP A 198 -3.57 -25.65 12.34
CA ASP A 198 -2.41 -25.45 13.20
C ASP A 198 -1.16 -25.99 12.47
N LEU A 199 -0.19 -25.13 12.21
CA LEU A 199 1.00 -25.51 11.44
C LEU A 199 1.94 -26.45 12.23
N ILE A 200 1.86 -26.42 13.58
CA ILE A 200 2.72 -27.26 14.44
C ILE A 200 2.15 -28.67 14.54
N THR A 201 0.85 -28.78 14.80
CA THR A 201 0.20 -30.09 15.05
C THR A 201 -0.44 -30.70 13.80
N GLY A 202 -0.75 -29.87 12.79
CA GLY A 202 -1.54 -30.27 11.63
C GLY A 202 -3.05 -30.33 11.90
N GLU A 203 -3.51 -30.06 13.14
CA GLU A 203 -4.94 -30.09 13.48
C GLU A 203 -5.72 -29.06 12.67
N ILE A 204 -6.83 -29.51 12.07
CA ILE A 204 -7.79 -28.64 11.38
C ILE A 204 -9.01 -28.46 12.27
N SER A 205 -9.31 -27.21 12.60
CA SER A 205 -10.36 -26.82 13.54
C SER A 205 -11.13 -25.59 13.04
N ALA A 206 -12.27 -25.29 13.65
CA ALA A 206 -13.06 -24.09 13.33
C ALA A 206 -12.97 -23.05 14.45
N TYR A 207 -12.94 -21.79 14.03
CA TYR A 207 -13.19 -20.63 14.87
C TYR A 207 -14.48 -19.96 14.40
N VAL A 208 -15.49 -19.98 15.26
CA VAL A 208 -16.82 -19.43 14.98
C VAL A 208 -16.98 -18.11 15.72
N SER A 209 -17.43 -17.07 15.03
CA SER A 209 -17.49 -15.70 15.57
C SER A 209 -18.73 -14.95 15.12
N LYS A 210 -19.08 -13.91 15.85
CA LYS A 210 -20.15 -12.97 15.49
C LYS A 210 -19.77 -12.10 14.30
N GLY A 211 -18.47 -11.77 14.17
CA GLY A 211 -17.86 -11.08 13.04
C GLY A 211 -16.44 -11.56 12.82
N THR A 212 -16.00 -11.49 11.55
CA THR A 212 -14.64 -11.87 11.13
C THR A 212 -13.99 -10.70 10.41
N LEU A 213 -12.75 -10.34 10.79
CA LEU A 213 -11.97 -9.30 10.13
C LEU A 213 -10.72 -9.90 9.50
N LEU A 214 -10.55 -9.71 8.20
CA LEU A 214 -9.39 -10.13 7.43
C LEU A 214 -8.35 -8.99 7.38
N ALA A 215 -7.11 -9.27 7.78
CA ALA A 215 -5.99 -8.32 7.79
C ALA A 215 -4.66 -9.00 7.42
N THR A 216 -4.70 -9.87 6.40
CA THR A 216 -3.62 -10.78 6.02
C THR A 216 -2.55 -10.16 5.11
N GLY A 217 -2.63 -8.87 4.80
CA GLY A 217 -1.67 -8.19 3.93
C GLY A 217 -1.91 -8.47 2.44
N GLY A 218 -0.95 -8.05 1.62
CA GLY A 218 -1.05 -8.07 0.16
C GLY A 218 -0.70 -9.40 -0.50
N TYR A 219 -0.60 -9.38 -1.83
CA TYR A 219 -0.37 -10.55 -2.68
C TYR A 219 0.89 -10.43 -3.57
N GLY A 220 1.90 -9.68 -3.12
CA GLY A 220 3.09 -9.40 -3.93
C GLY A 220 3.90 -10.63 -4.33
N ARG A 221 3.73 -11.76 -3.63
CA ARG A 221 4.43 -13.01 -3.93
C ARG A 221 3.92 -13.73 -5.19
N VAL A 222 2.91 -13.22 -5.86
CA VAL A 222 2.55 -13.68 -7.22
C VAL A 222 3.59 -13.23 -8.27
N TYR A 223 4.47 -12.27 -7.91
CA TYR A 223 5.60 -11.82 -8.72
C TYR A 223 6.91 -12.46 -8.25
N LYS A 224 7.85 -12.68 -9.18
CA LYS A 224 9.17 -13.25 -8.88
C LYS A 224 10.02 -12.25 -8.11
N HIS A 225 10.12 -11.01 -8.62
CA HIS A 225 10.87 -9.94 -8.01
C HIS A 225 9.96 -9.01 -7.21
N THR A 226 10.04 -9.14 -5.89
CA THR A 226 9.18 -8.40 -4.95
C THR A 226 9.94 -8.06 -3.67
N THR A 227 9.57 -6.93 -3.07
CA THR A 227 10.05 -6.52 -1.75
C THR A 227 9.27 -7.17 -0.60
N ASN A 228 8.23 -7.95 -0.92
CA ASN A 228 7.32 -8.51 0.06
C ASN A 228 7.89 -9.76 0.74
N ALA A 229 7.57 -9.93 2.02
CA ALA A 229 7.84 -11.14 2.76
C ALA A 229 7.15 -12.36 2.13
N VAL A 230 7.69 -13.56 2.39
CA VAL A 230 7.18 -14.83 1.82
C VAL A 230 5.70 -15.06 2.13
N ILE A 231 5.23 -14.55 3.28
CA ILE A 231 3.84 -14.66 3.74
C ILE A 231 2.84 -13.77 2.99
N CYS A 232 3.31 -12.86 2.12
CA CYS A 232 2.44 -11.96 1.35
C CYS A 232 2.02 -12.62 0.03
N ASP A 233 1.40 -13.79 0.12
CA ASP A 233 0.94 -14.60 -1.02
C ASP A 233 -0.52 -14.35 -1.42
N GLY A 234 -1.26 -13.57 -0.61
CA GLY A 234 -2.65 -13.22 -0.88
C GLY A 234 -3.66 -14.33 -0.57
N ALA A 235 -3.26 -15.40 0.13
CA ALA A 235 -4.16 -16.54 0.42
C ALA A 235 -5.45 -16.10 1.12
N GLY A 236 -5.41 -15.09 1.99
CA GLY A 236 -6.60 -14.53 2.64
C GLY A 236 -7.59 -13.90 1.65
N ALA A 237 -7.10 -13.07 0.74
CA ALA A 237 -7.93 -12.45 -0.30
C ALA A 237 -8.51 -13.51 -1.26
N ALA A 238 -7.71 -14.50 -1.64
CA ALA A 238 -8.18 -15.61 -2.45
C ALA A 238 -9.26 -16.45 -1.74
N SER A 239 -9.13 -16.67 -0.43
CA SER A 239 -10.17 -17.37 0.36
C SER A 239 -11.47 -16.57 0.43
N ALA A 240 -11.40 -15.24 0.49
CA ALA A 240 -12.59 -14.40 0.39
C ALA A 240 -13.26 -14.53 -0.99
N LEU A 241 -12.46 -14.51 -2.08
CA LEU A 241 -12.95 -14.73 -3.44
C LEU A 241 -13.62 -16.11 -3.61
N GLU A 242 -13.07 -17.16 -2.99
CA GLU A 242 -13.57 -18.53 -3.02
C GLU A 242 -14.92 -18.72 -2.31
N THR A 243 -15.39 -17.74 -1.54
CA THR A 243 -16.76 -17.75 -0.99
C THR A 243 -17.83 -17.60 -2.08
N GLY A 244 -17.46 -17.16 -3.28
CA GLY A 244 -18.37 -16.86 -4.39
C GLY A 244 -19.19 -15.58 -4.20
N VAL A 245 -19.12 -14.94 -3.03
CA VAL A 245 -19.89 -13.73 -2.65
C VAL A 245 -18.99 -12.49 -2.53
N ALA A 246 -17.87 -12.61 -1.82
CA ALA A 246 -16.92 -11.51 -1.71
C ALA A 246 -16.21 -11.26 -3.05
N LYS A 247 -15.99 -9.99 -3.38
CA LYS A 247 -15.34 -9.56 -4.62
C LYS A 247 -13.98 -8.94 -4.31
N LEU A 248 -13.06 -9.04 -5.25
CA LEU A 248 -11.76 -8.35 -5.19
C LEU A 248 -11.82 -7.08 -6.05
N GLY A 249 -11.36 -5.96 -5.49
CA GLY A 249 -11.34 -4.67 -6.18
C GLY A 249 -9.95 -4.31 -6.70
N ASN A 250 -9.88 -3.67 -7.87
CA ASN A 250 -8.69 -3.04 -8.45
C ASN A 250 -7.44 -3.95 -8.45
N MET A 251 -7.59 -5.24 -8.74
CA MET A 251 -6.49 -6.21 -8.66
C MET A 251 -5.32 -5.87 -9.59
N GLU A 252 -5.57 -5.24 -10.74
CA GLU A 252 -4.55 -4.76 -11.68
C GLU A 252 -3.72 -3.57 -11.17
N ALA A 253 -4.17 -2.92 -10.09
CA ALA A 253 -3.47 -1.82 -9.44
C ALA A 253 -2.35 -2.35 -8.53
N VAL A 254 -1.19 -2.60 -9.11
CA VAL A 254 0.00 -3.12 -8.42
C VAL A 254 1.12 -2.09 -8.50
N GLN A 255 1.65 -1.67 -7.35
CA GLN A 255 2.74 -0.71 -7.27
C GLN A 255 4.10 -1.40 -7.29
N PHE A 256 5.01 -0.86 -8.11
CA PHE A 256 6.42 -1.22 -8.11
C PHE A 256 7.22 -0.15 -7.36
N HIS A 257 8.08 -0.57 -6.42
CA HIS A 257 8.97 0.35 -5.73
C HIS A 257 10.21 0.61 -6.58
N PRO A 258 10.61 1.88 -6.78
CA PRO A 258 11.74 2.22 -7.64
C PRO A 258 13.06 1.62 -7.20
N THR A 259 13.29 1.51 -5.89
CA THR A 259 14.57 1.18 -5.29
C THR A 259 14.50 -0.11 -4.47
N ALA A 260 14.53 -1.25 -5.15
CA ALA A 260 14.73 -2.56 -4.54
C ALA A 260 16.14 -3.08 -4.86
N LEU A 261 16.81 -3.64 -3.86
CA LEU A 261 18.19 -4.14 -3.95
C LEU A 261 18.28 -5.32 -4.93
N VAL A 262 19.24 -5.28 -5.84
CA VAL A 262 19.53 -6.39 -6.76
C VAL A 262 20.64 -7.25 -6.13
N PRO A 263 20.49 -8.60 -6.11
CA PRO A 263 19.37 -9.40 -6.61
C PRO A 263 18.29 -9.72 -5.58
N SER A 264 18.49 -9.39 -4.29
CA SER A 264 17.69 -9.89 -3.17
C SER A 264 16.23 -9.45 -3.16
N GLY A 265 15.90 -8.34 -3.81
CA GLY A 265 14.58 -7.71 -3.75
C GLY A 265 14.29 -6.94 -2.46
N ILE A 266 15.24 -6.86 -1.53
CA ILE A 266 15.04 -6.15 -0.27
C ILE A 266 14.84 -4.65 -0.54
N LEU A 267 13.90 -4.06 0.17
CA LEU A 267 13.57 -2.64 0.06
C LEU A 267 14.75 -1.75 0.47
N MET A 268 15.17 -0.87 -0.44
CA MET A 268 15.92 0.33 -0.11
C MET A 268 14.92 1.49 0.03
N THR A 269 14.67 1.89 1.27
CA THR A 269 13.58 2.81 1.62
C THR A 269 13.54 4.07 0.77
N GLU A 270 12.36 4.59 0.50
CA GLU A 270 12.18 5.92 -0.09
C GLU A 270 12.83 7.03 0.76
N GLY A 271 13.02 6.80 2.07
CA GLY A 271 13.76 7.67 2.94
C GLY A 271 15.17 8.03 2.42
N CYS A 272 15.84 7.10 1.71
CA CYS A 272 17.11 7.39 1.04
C CYS A 272 17.02 8.58 0.09
N ARG A 273 15.97 8.61 -0.74
CA ARG A 273 15.70 9.72 -1.69
C ARG A 273 15.10 10.93 -0.99
N GLY A 274 14.25 10.71 0.00
CA GLY A 274 13.66 11.75 0.85
C GLY A 274 14.69 12.54 1.63
N ASP A 275 15.75 11.87 2.09
CA ASP A 275 16.89 12.52 2.76
C ASP A 275 17.87 13.18 1.78
N GLY A 276 17.70 12.98 0.46
CA GLY A 276 18.46 13.66 -0.60
C GLY A 276 19.36 12.75 -1.45
N GLY A 277 19.28 11.43 -1.29
CA GLY A 277 19.98 10.47 -2.14
C GLY A 277 19.52 10.55 -3.60
N VAL A 278 20.41 10.24 -4.53
CA VAL A 278 20.20 10.42 -5.98
C VAL A 278 20.32 9.10 -6.75
N LEU A 279 19.74 9.06 -7.96
CA LEU A 279 19.81 7.92 -8.86
C LEU A 279 20.82 8.16 -9.98
N ARG A 280 21.71 7.17 -10.21
CA ARG A 280 22.76 7.25 -11.20
C ARG A 280 22.69 6.12 -12.22
N ASP A 281 23.07 6.42 -13.46
CA ASP A 281 23.17 5.46 -14.55
C ASP A 281 24.52 4.71 -14.53
N LYS A 282 24.74 3.84 -15.53
CA LYS A 282 26.01 3.09 -15.68
C LYS A 282 27.25 3.98 -15.85
N PHE A 283 27.07 5.25 -16.23
CA PHE A 283 28.14 6.23 -16.37
C PHE A 283 28.32 7.11 -15.12
N GLY A 284 27.57 6.84 -14.06
CA GLY A 284 27.57 7.65 -12.84
C GLY A 284 26.79 8.98 -12.94
N ARG A 285 26.08 9.23 -14.02
CA ARG A 285 25.33 10.46 -14.23
C ARG A 285 23.99 10.40 -13.49
N ARG A 286 23.62 11.47 -12.80
CA ARG A 286 22.28 11.65 -12.26
C ARG A 286 21.30 11.89 -13.41
N PHE A 287 20.33 11.03 -13.60
CA PHE A 287 19.46 11.04 -14.79
C PHE A 287 18.04 11.54 -14.52
N MET A 288 17.51 11.45 -13.30
CA MET A 288 16.13 11.82 -12.99
C MET A 288 15.76 13.26 -13.34
N PRO A 289 16.67 14.28 -13.15
CA PRO A 289 16.35 15.66 -13.54
C PRO A 289 16.03 15.85 -15.03
N ALA A 290 16.54 14.99 -15.90
CA ALA A 290 16.25 15.05 -17.34
C ALA A 290 14.84 14.55 -17.68
N TYR A 291 14.26 13.70 -16.86
CA TYR A 291 12.91 13.17 -17.03
C TYR A 291 11.86 13.95 -16.26
N GLU A 292 12.17 14.32 -15.02
CA GLU A 292 11.26 14.96 -14.07
C GLU A 292 11.98 16.16 -13.42
N PRO A 293 12.06 17.32 -14.09
CA PRO A 293 12.90 18.44 -13.68
C PRO A 293 12.48 19.08 -12.35
N GLU A 294 11.18 19.06 -12.02
CA GLU A 294 10.67 19.66 -10.79
C GLU A 294 10.87 18.75 -9.56
N LYS A 295 10.40 17.51 -9.64
CA LYS A 295 10.38 16.56 -8.51
C LYS A 295 11.57 15.61 -8.49
N LYS A 296 12.25 15.45 -9.60
CA LYS A 296 13.47 14.62 -9.72
C LYS A 296 13.24 13.22 -9.13
N GLU A 297 14.08 12.77 -8.22
CA GLU A 297 13.95 11.48 -7.53
C GLU A 297 12.74 11.39 -6.62
N LEU A 298 12.07 12.50 -6.30
CA LEU A 298 10.86 12.58 -5.47
C LEU A 298 9.57 12.75 -6.29
N ALA A 299 9.59 12.46 -7.59
CA ALA A 299 8.37 12.16 -8.32
C ALA A 299 7.67 10.94 -7.70
N SER A 300 6.38 10.75 -8.00
CA SER A 300 5.64 9.60 -7.45
C SER A 300 6.26 8.27 -7.89
N ARG A 301 6.04 7.22 -7.10
CA ARG A 301 6.73 5.92 -7.29
C ARG A 301 6.53 5.29 -8.65
N ASP A 302 5.30 5.36 -9.18
CA ASP A 302 4.98 4.86 -10.51
C ASP A 302 5.77 5.59 -11.60
N VAL A 303 5.93 6.91 -11.46
CA VAL A 303 6.71 7.73 -12.39
C VAL A 303 8.19 7.36 -12.31
N VAL A 304 8.79 7.35 -11.11
CA VAL A 304 10.21 7.01 -10.95
C VAL A 304 10.50 5.60 -11.46
N SER A 305 9.64 4.62 -11.16
CA SER A 305 9.80 3.24 -11.65
C SER A 305 9.80 3.16 -13.18
N ARG A 306 8.86 3.87 -13.84
CA ARG A 306 8.85 3.95 -15.31
C ARG A 306 10.10 4.60 -15.87
N ARG A 307 10.56 5.72 -15.29
CA ARG A 307 11.77 6.41 -15.76
C ARG A 307 13.03 5.59 -15.62
N ILE A 308 13.18 4.83 -14.53
CA ILE A 308 14.29 3.89 -14.36
C ILE A 308 14.28 2.83 -15.46
N LEU A 309 13.13 2.18 -15.71
CA LEU A 309 13.04 1.14 -16.74
C LEU A 309 13.21 1.68 -18.15
N GLU A 310 12.65 2.86 -18.47
CA GLU A 310 12.91 3.54 -19.74
C GLU A 310 14.41 3.83 -19.94
N HIS A 311 15.08 4.27 -18.88
CA HIS A 311 16.51 4.58 -18.91
C HIS A 311 17.35 3.33 -19.12
N ILE A 312 16.99 2.23 -18.46
CA ILE A 312 17.61 0.91 -18.67
C ILE A 312 17.38 0.42 -20.12
N GLN A 313 16.14 0.52 -20.64
CA GLN A 313 15.79 0.10 -22.01
C GLN A 313 16.54 0.89 -23.09
N LYS A 314 16.87 2.16 -22.82
CA LYS A 314 17.72 2.99 -23.68
C LYS A 314 19.21 2.60 -23.62
N GLY A 315 19.56 1.56 -22.88
CA GLY A 315 20.93 1.06 -22.76
C GLY A 315 21.81 1.77 -21.75
N TYR A 316 21.23 2.56 -20.83
CA TYR A 316 21.97 3.29 -19.79
C TYR A 316 22.03 2.54 -18.45
N GLY A 317 21.42 1.36 -18.34
CA GLY A 317 21.55 0.50 -17.17
C GLY A 317 22.91 -0.18 -17.08
N ALA A 318 23.38 -0.41 -15.86
CA ALA A 318 24.53 -1.27 -15.58
C ALA A 318 24.13 -2.74 -15.74
N LYS A 319 25.03 -3.56 -16.27
CA LYS A 319 24.81 -5.00 -16.49
C LYS A 319 25.17 -5.82 -15.27
N SER A 320 24.41 -6.86 -15.00
CA SER A 320 24.76 -7.88 -14.02
C SER A 320 24.19 -9.25 -14.39
N PRO A 321 24.68 -10.35 -13.79
CA PRO A 321 24.10 -11.68 -13.96
C PRO A 321 22.61 -11.75 -13.55
N TYR A 322 22.16 -10.78 -12.75
CA TYR A 322 20.79 -10.67 -12.23
C TYR A 322 19.92 -9.68 -12.99
N GLY A 323 20.38 -9.24 -14.17
CA GLY A 323 19.71 -8.27 -15.04
C GLY A 323 20.23 -6.85 -14.87
N ASP A 324 19.74 -5.98 -15.74
CA ASP A 324 20.13 -4.59 -15.80
C ASP A 324 19.57 -3.81 -14.60
N HIS A 325 20.34 -2.85 -14.09
CA HIS A 325 19.99 -2.05 -12.92
C HIS A 325 20.57 -0.63 -13.04
N VAL A 326 20.18 0.24 -12.10
CA VAL A 326 20.80 1.55 -11.89
C VAL A 326 21.33 1.63 -10.46
N TRP A 327 21.95 2.75 -10.10
CA TRP A 327 22.58 2.94 -8.81
C TRP A 327 21.80 3.93 -7.94
N LEU A 328 21.66 3.59 -6.65
CA LEU A 328 21.25 4.51 -5.60
C LEU A 328 22.48 5.01 -4.87
N ASP A 329 22.75 6.30 -4.95
CA ASP A 329 23.85 6.99 -4.26
C ASP A 329 23.31 7.72 -3.04
N ILE A 330 23.63 7.20 -1.85
CA ILE A 330 23.36 7.82 -0.56
C ILE A 330 24.66 8.30 0.13
N ALA A 331 25.82 8.06 -0.47
CA ALA A 331 27.08 8.57 0.04
C ALA A 331 27.11 10.11 0.02
N ILE A 332 26.38 10.72 -0.89
CA ILE A 332 26.15 12.19 -0.96
C ILE A 332 25.60 12.78 0.34
N LEU A 333 24.93 11.99 1.18
CA LEU A 333 24.38 12.42 2.48
C LEU A 333 25.47 12.54 3.56
N GLY A 334 26.65 11.98 3.31
CA GLY A 334 27.76 11.90 4.24
C GLY A 334 27.65 10.73 5.23
N ARG A 335 28.81 10.19 5.62
CA ARG A 335 28.93 9.00 6.51
C ARG A 335 28.11 9.12 7.78
N ASN A 336 28.19 10.24 8.49
CA ASN A 336 27.49 10.46 9.75
C ASN A 336 25.97 10.39 9.61
N HIS A 337 25.41 10.87 8.48
CA HIS A 337 23.97 10.79 8.21
C HIS A 337 23.56 9.33 7.95
N VAL A 338 24.30 8.61 7.09
CA VAL A 338 23.99 7.21 6.74
C VAL A 338 24.04 6.33 7.99
N GLU A 339 25.07 6.44 8.82
CA GLU A 339 25.24 5.65 10.04
C GLU A 339 24.19 5.92 11.12
N LYS A 340 23.64 7.13 11.18
CA LYS A 340 22.62 7.51 12.18
C LYS A 340 21.19 7.35 11.72
N ASN A 341 20.89 7.69 10.48
CA ASN A 341 19.50 7.81 9.99
C ASN A 341 19.11 6.73 9.01
N LEU A 342 20.09 6.04 8.38
CA LEU A 342 19.87 4.98 7.38
C LEU A 342 20.68 3.73 7.74
N ARG A 343 20.69 3.40 9.02
CA ARG A 343 21.48 2.30 9.59
C ARG A 343 21.05 0.95 9.01
N ASP A 344 19.74 0.67 8.98
CA ASP A 344 19.22 -0.59 8.46
C ASP A 344 19.50 -0.72 6.95
N VAL A 345 19.42 0.38 6.20
CA VAL A 345 19.80 0.43 4.78
C VAL A 345 21.27 0.06 4.61
N ARG A 346 22.16 0.62 5.45
CA ARG A 346 23.58 0.32 5.42
C ARG A 346 23.85 -1.16 5.72
N ASP A 347 23.25 -1.68 6.78
CA ASP A 347 23.42 -3.07 7.21
C ASP A 347 22.91 -4.05 6.14
N ILE A 348 21.78 -3.73 5.48
CA ILE A 348 21.23 -4.51 4.36
C ILE A 348 22.19 -4.48 3.16
N ALA A 349 22.67 -3.31 2.76
CA ALA A 349 23.59 -3.17 1.63
C ALA A 349 24.90 -3.93 1.87
N MET A 350 25.46 -3.83 3.07
CA MET A 350 26.66 -4.58 3.47
C MET A 350 26.42 -6.08 3.47
N THR A 351 25.30 -6.54 4.04
CA THR A 351 25.01 -7.97 4.21
C THR A 351 24.68 -8.65 2.88
N PHE A 352 23.86 -8.02 2.03
CA PHE A 352 23.28 -8.66 0.84
C PHE A 352 23.90 -8.24 -0.48
N ALA A 353 24.67 -7.14 -0.51
CA ALA A 353 25.40 -6.69 -1.70
C ALA A 353 26.91 -6.55 -1.48
N GLY A 354 27.38 -6.66 -0.25
CA GLY A 354 28.82 -6.48 0.09
C GLY A 354 29.30 -5.03 -0.10
N ILE A 355 28.39 -4.04 0.01
CA ILE A 355 28.67 -2.62 -0.25
C ILE A 355 28.42 -1.84 1.03
N ASP A 356 29.42 -1.05 1.49
CA ASP A 356 29.19 -0.03 2.52
C ASP A 356 28.77 1.29 1.85
N PRO A 357 27.49 1.68 1.88
CA PRO A 357 27.02 2.89 1.23
C PRO A 357 27.44 4.18 1.96
N ALA A 358 28.08 4.06 3.11
CA ALA A 358 28.72 5.17 3.81
C ALA A 358 30.16 5.43 3.35
N ASP A 359 30.73 4.56 2.49
CA ASP A 359 32.08 4.73 1.97
C ASP A 359 32.12 5.90 0.98
N SER A 360 32.49 6.96 1.53
CA SER A 360 33.00 8.29 1.24
C SER A 360 32.62 9.06 -0.02
N GLU A 361 32.29 10.33 0.26
CA GLU A 361 32.23 11.45 -0.69
C GLU A 361 33.46 11.55 -1.63
N GLU A 362 34.68 11.25 -1.18
CA GLU A 362 35.89 11.32 -1.99
C GLU A 362 35.86 10.36 -3.18
N GLN A 363 35.42 9.14 -2.98
CA GLN A 363 35.29 8.16 -4.04
C GLN A 363 34.15 8.47 -5.02
N THR A 364 33.09 9.14 -4.54
CA THR A 364 31.97 9.58 -5.38
C THR A 364 32.35 10.76 -6.26
N LYS A 365 33.22 11.64 -5.78
CA LYS A 365 33.75 12.79 -6.57
C LYS A 365 34.67 12.35 -7.69
N ASP A 366 35.55 11.39 -7.44
CA ASP A 366 36.43 10.81 -8.45
C ASP A 366 35.65 10.12 -9.59
N ASN A 367 34.50 9.60 -9.27
CA ASN A 367 33.60 8.98 -10.25
C ASN A 367 32.94 9.95 -11.21
N MET A 368 32.81 11.20 -10.82
CA MET A 368 32.22 12.22 -11.69
C MET A 368 33.22 12.75 -12.72
N GLN A 369 34.53 12.56 -12.49
CA GLN A 369 35.61 13.11 -13.36
C GLN A 369 36.04 12.16 -14.47
N GLY A 370 35.78 10.87 -14.37
CA GLY A 370 36.15 9.89 -15.35
C GLY A 370 34.94 9.11 -15.83
N ALA A 371 33.98 9.75 -16.48
CA ALA A 371 32.89 9.02 -17.09
C ALA A 371 33.47 8.04 -18.11
N PRO A 372 33.37 6.75 -17.86
CA PRO A 372 33.98 5.84 -18.78
C PRO A 372 33.09 5.51 -19.91
N THR A 373 33.79 5.11 -20.68
CA THR A 373 33.58 4.34 -21.87
C THR A 373 32.45 3.34 -21.79
N ASN A 374 32.09 2.81 -22.90
CA ASN A 374 30.98 1.90 -23.17
C ASN A 374 31.10 0.49 -22.55
N GLU A 375 31.91 0.28 -21.52
CA GLU A 375 32.10 -1.06 -20.95
C GLU A 375 30.99 -1.42 -19.96
N PRO A 376 30.20 -2.48 -20.20
CA PRO A 376 29.04 -2.85 -19.39
C PRO A 376 29.37 -3.19 -17.93
N GLU A 377 30.56 -3.71 -17.68
CA GLU A 377 31.01 -4.19 -16.36
C GLU A 377 31.55 -3.08 -15.46
N TYR A 378 31.83 -1.93 -16.02
CA TYR A 378 32.43 -0.82 -15.30
C TYR A 378 31.55 -0.31 -14.15
N GLY A 379 30.23 -0.23 -14.36
CA GLY A 379 29.31 0.21 -13.34
C GLY A 379 29.32 -0.67 -12.07
N GLN A 380 29.47 -1.99 -12.23
CA GLN A 380 29.57 -2.90 -11.07
C GLN A 380 30.89 -2.73 -10.32
N ALA A 381 31.99 -2.60 -11.03
CA ALA A 381 33.29 -2.37 -10.41
C ALA A 381 33.29 -1.05 -9.62
N MET A 382 32.67 -0.02 -10.14
CA MET A 382 32.51 1.25 -9.46
C MET A 382 31.63 1.16 -8.21
N ALA A 383 30.50 0.45 -8.26
CA ALA A 383 29.62 0.31 -7.11
C ALA A 383 30.31 -0.35 -5.92
N LYS A 384 31.05 -1.44 -6.17
CA LYS A 384 31.83 -2.11 -5.12
C LYS A 384 32.90 -1.23 -4.49
N GLN A 385 33.49 -0.36 -5.30
CA GLN A 385 34.55 0.54 -4.83
C GLN A 385 34.05 1.80 -4.14
N LYS A 386 32.78 2.22 -4.41
CA LYS A 386 32.30 3.59 -4.16
C LYS A 386 30.97 3.69 -3.39
N GLY A 387 30.47 2.60 -2.86
CA GLY A 387 29.30 2.59 -2.00
C GLY A 387 27.95 2.79 -2.69
N TRP A 388 27.86 2.76 -4.02
CA TRP A 388 26.59 2.85 -4.71
C TRP A 388 25.83 1.52 -4.66
N ILE A 389 24.54 1.60 -4.34
CA ILE A 389 23.68 0.42 -4.15
C ILE A 389 23.01 0.05 -5.48
N PRO A 390 23.14 -1.19 -5.98
CA PRO A 390 22.47 -1.63 -7.19
C PRO A 390 20.97 -1.79 -6.94
N ILE A 391 20.15 -1.09 -7.71
CA ILE A 391 18.69 -1.11 -7.54
C ILE A 391 17.95 -1.20 -8.88
N LYS A 392 16.76 -1.79 -8.83
CA LYS A 392 15.78 -1.71 -9.90
C LYS A 392 14.35 -1.73 -9.36
N PRO A 393 13.35 -1.29 -10.16
CA PRO A 393 11.95 -1.40 -9.77
C PRO A 393 11.52 -2.86 -9.59
N MET A 394 10.87 -3.16 -8.46
CA MET A 394 10.29 -4.47 -8.17
C MET A 394 8.89 -4.30 -7.56
N GLN A 395 8.06 -5.34 -7.66
CA GLN A 395 6.75 -5.33 -7.04
C GLN A 395 6.87 -5.00 -5.54
N HIS A 396 5.94 -4.18 -5.01
CA HIS A 396 6.06 -3.68 -3.65
C HIS A 396 4.75 -3.63 -2.87
N TYR A 397 3.67 -3.10 -3.46
CA TYR A 397 2.41 -2.90 -2.76
C TYR A 397 1.21 -3.25 -3.64
N SER A 398 0.23 -3.89 -3.02
CA SER A 398 -1.03 -4.26 -3.65
C SER A 398 -2.10 -3.22 -3.30
N MET A 399 -2.50 -2.34 -4.24
CA MET A 399 -3.59 -1.40 -4.00
C MET A 399 -4.95 -2.08 -4.09
N GLY A 400 -5.06 -3.14 -4.89
CA GLY A 400 -6.20 -4.04 -4.92
C GLY A 400 -6.26 -4.98 -3.71
N GLY A 401 -7.36 -5.68 -3.57
CA GLY A 401 -7.63 -6.62 -2.48
C GLY A 401 -9.13 -6.88 -2.33
N VAL A 402 -9.56 -7.40 -1.18
CA VAL A 402 -10.97 -7.62 -0.91
C VAL A 402 -11.72 -6.28 -0.87
N ARG A 403 -12.70 -6.12 -1.76
CA ARG A 403 -13.47 -4.87 -1.88
C ARG A 403 -14.30 -4.62 -0.61
N THR A 404 -14.17 -3.43 -0.06
CA THR A 404 -14.93 -2.98 1.12
C THR A 404 -15.58 -1.63 0.89
N ASN A 405 -16.67 -1.38 1.61
CA ASN A 405 -17.21 -0.03 1.76
C ASN A 405 -16.35 0.81 2.73
N PRO A 406 -16.64 2.12 2.93
CA PRO A 406 -15.89 2.96 3.87
C PRO A 406 -15.83 2.45 5.32
N LYS A 407 -16.78 1.62 5.74
CA LYS A 407 -16.81 0.99 7.08
C LYS A 407 -15.98 -0.30 7.18
N GLY A 408 -15.41 -0.76 6.06
CA GLY A 408 -14.65 -2.00 5.99
C GLY A 408 -15.47 -3.26 5.78
N GLU A 409 -16.78 -3.15 5.53
CA GLU A 409 -17.66 -4.28 5.24
C GLU A 409 -17.47 -4.76 3.82
N THR A 410 -17.38 -6.08 3.63
CA THR A 410 -17.31 -6.73 2.31
C THR A 410 -18.71 -7.06 1.78
N HIS A 411 -18.79 -7.63 0.57
CA HIS A 411 -20.04 -8.17 0.03
C HIS A 411 -20.58 -9.35 0.84
N LEU A 412 -19.73 -10.10 1.54
CA LEU A 412 -20.12 -11.17 2.45
C LEU A 412 -20.40 -10.57 3.84
N LYS A 413 -21.66 -10.50 4.25
CA LYS A 413 -22.07 -9.91 5.54
C LYS A 413 -21.30 -10.53 6.71
N GLY A 414 -20.89 -9.71 7.67
CA GLY A 414 -20.12 -10.17 8.83
C GLY A 414 -18.64 -10.43 8.53
N LEU A 415 -18.20 -10.33 7.28
CA LEU A 415 -16.79 -10.28 6.89
C LEU A 415 -16.37 -8.84 6.66
N PHE A 416 -15.38 -8.39 7.41
CA PHE A 416 -14.70 -7.11 7.28
C PHE A 416 -13.29 -7.32 6.74
N CYS A 417 -12.70 -6.29 6.14
CA CYS A 417 -11.31 -6.34 5.71
C CYS A 417 -10.61 -5.00 5.95
N ALA A 418 -9.33 -5.03 6.38
CA ALA A 418 -8.56 -3.84 6.72
C ALA A 418 -7.08 -3.98 6.32
N GLY A 419 -6.41 -2.84 6.08
CA GLY A 419 -5.02 -2.76 5.65
C GLY A 419 -4.84 -3.28 4.23
N GLU A 420 -3.63 -3.70 3.87
CA GLU A 420 -3.27 -4.09 2.49
C GLU A 420 -4.04 -5.31 1.95
N ALA A 421 -4.76 -6.06 2.79
CA ALA A 421 -5.65 -7.13 2.32
C ALA A 421 -6.93 -6.58 1.68
N ALA A 422 -7.29 -5.34 1.99
CA ALA A 422 -8.50 -4.67 1.54
C ALA A 422 -8.26 -3.78 0.34
N CYS A 423 -9.19 -3.78 -0.60
CA CYS A 423 -9.43 -2.65 -1.46
C CYS A 423 -10.41 -1.71 -0.74
N TRP A 424 -9.90 -1.00 0.29
CA TRP A 424 -10.62 0.09 0.96
C TRP A 424 -10.68 1.31 0.06
N ASP A 425 -9.87 1.25 -1.01
CA ASP A 425 -9.77 2.19 -2.09
C ASP A 425 -9.23 3.57 -1.70
N LEU A 426 -8.38 3.58 -0.68
CA LEU A 426 -7.61 4.77 -0.29
C LEU A 426 -6.58 5.15 -1.37
N HIS A 427 -6.00 4.16 -2.02
CA HIS A 427 -4.81 4.34 -2.86
C HIS A 427 -5.12 4.41 -4.35
N GLY A 428 -6.31 4.01 -4.79
CA GLY A 428 -6.66 3.93 -6.21
C GLY A 428 -5.61 3.20 -7.02
N PHE A 429 -5.02 3.85 -8.03
CA PHE A 429 -4.05 3.21 -8.93
C PHE A 429 -2.58 3.53 -8.61
N ASN A 430 -2.29 4.31 -7.57
CA ASN A 430 -0.93 4.50 -7.08
C ASN A 430 -0.92 5.06 -5.65
N ARG A 431 -0.22 4.37 -4.77
CA ARG A 431 -0.10 4.72 -3.37
C ARG A 431 1.06 5.70 -3.14
N LEU A 432 0.80 6.78 -2.39
CA LEU A 432 1.87 7.65 -1.88
C LEU A 432 2.75 6.92 -0.86
N GLY A 433 4.04 7.24 -0.87
CA GLY A 433 4.97 6.75 0.13
C GLY A 433 4.52 7.09 1.55
N GLY A 434 4.63 6.13 2.48
CA GLY A 434 4.20 6.30 3.86
C GLY A 434 2.70 6.16 4.14
N ASN A 435 1.82 6.28 3.13
CA ASN A 435 0.38 6.08 3.33
C ASN A 435 0.00 4.63 3.68
N SER A 436 0.78 3.61 3.28
CA SER A 436 0.43 2.21 3.60
C SER A 436 0.53 1.89 5.08
N VAL A 437 1.59 2.37 5.73
CA VAL A 437 1.78 2.15 7.17
C VAL A 437 0.76 2.97 7.96
N SER A 438 0.47 4.20 7.48
CA SER A 438 -0.62 5.02 8.01
C SER A 438 -1.96 4.32 7.85
N GLU A 439 -2.28 3.80 6.67
CA GLU A 439 -3.51 3.06 6.41
C GLU A 439 -3.65 1.85 7.35
N ALA A 440 -2.62 1.06 7.51
CA ALA A 440 -2.69 -0.12 8.36
C ALA A 440 -3.15 0.22 9.79
N VAL A 441 -2.63 1.31 10.37
CA VAL A 441 -3.06 1.77 11.70
C VAL A 441 -4.42 2.46 11.65
N VAL A 442 -4.62 3.40 10.73
CA VAL A 442 -5.86 4.19 10.63
C VAL A 442 -7.06 3.32 10.26
N ALA A 443 -6.91 2.38 9.31
CA ALA A 443 -7.95 1.41 9.00
C ALA A 443 -8.24 0.49 10.20
N GLY A 444 -7.19 0.06 10.91
CA GLY A 444 -7.34 -0.68 12.18
C GLY A 444 -8.12 0.12 13.26
N MET A 445 -7.99 1.45 13.27
CA MET A 445 -8.79 2.32 14.16
C MET A 445 -10.24 2.43 13.67
N ILE A 446 -10.43 2.87 12.44
CA ILE A 446 -11.77 3.20 11.88
C ILE A 446 -12.59 1.92 11.67
N ILE A 447 -12.05 0.98 10.89
CA ILE A 447 -12.73 -0.29 10.57
C ILE A 447 -12.85 -1.14 11.83
N GLY A 448 -11.83 -1.15 12.70
CA GLY A 448 -11.87 -1.85 13.98
C GLY A 448 -13.01 -1.38 14.89
N ASP A 449 -13.33 -0.08 14.89
CA ASP A 449 -14.45 0.46 15.65
C ASP A 449 -15.81 0.04 15.08
N TYR A 450 -16.00 0.10 13.75
CA TYR A 450 -17.20 -0.41 13.08
C TYR A 450 -17.36 -1.92 13.26
N PHE A 451 -16.27 -2.67 13.10
CA PHE A 451 -16.25 -4.11 13.30
C PHE A 451 -16.62 -4.50 14.73
N ALA A 452 -16.06 -3.84 15.71
CA ALA A 452 -16.39 -4.08 17.13
C ALA A 452 -17.85 -3.76 17.41
N SER A 453 -18.41 -2.68 16.85
CA SER A 453 -19.84 -2.35 16.99
C SER A 453 -20.71 -3.43 16.35
N HIS A 454 -20.36 -3.92 15.16
CA HIS A 454 -21.05 -5.06 14.54
C HIS A 454 -21.04 -6.31 15.43
N CYS A 455 -19.89 -6.66 16.03
CA CYS A 455 -19.79 -7.82 16.92
C CYS A 455 -20.61 -7.71 18.21
N LEU A 456 -20.91 -6.49 18.69
CA LEU A 456 -21.81 -6.29 19.82
C LEU A 456 -23.27 -6.65 19.49
N GLU A 457 -23.69 -6.39 18.27
CA GLU A 457 -25.07 -6.54 17.82
C GLU A 457 -25.35 -7.90 17.17
N ALA A 458 -24.36 -8.47 16.49
CA ALA A 458 -24.49 -9.67 15.70
C ALA A 458 -24.69 -10.94 16.56
N GLN A 459 -25.39 -11.92 15.98
CA GLN A 459 -25.62 -13.25 16.57
C GLN A 459 -25.03 -14.35 15.68
N ILE A 460 -24.64 -15.46 16.31
CA ILE A 460 -24.17 -16.66 15.63
C ILE A 460 -25.40 -17.52 15.26
N GLU A 461 -25.72 -17.56 13.97
CA GLU A 461 -26.92 -18.22 13.45
C GLU A 461 -26.56 -19.43 12.56
N ILE A 462 -25.45 -20.07 12.82
CA ILE A 462 -25.02 -21.29 12.12
C ILE A 462 -25.03 -22.47 13.07
N ASN A 463 -25.56 -23.64 12.63
CA ASN A 463 -25.53 -24.82 13.45
C ASN A 463 -24.21 -25.61 13.37
N THR A 464 -23.91 -26.40 14.37
CA THR A 464 -22.65 -27.14 14.50
C THR A 464 -22.42 -28.10 13.33
N GLN A 465 -23.44 -28.74 12.80
CA GLN A 465 -23.31 -29.67 11.67
C GLN A 465 -22.77 -28.98 10.41
N LYS A 466 -23.24 -27.76 10.14
CA LYS A 466 -22.69 -26.95 9.02
C LYS A 466 -21.25 -26.57 9.24
N VAL A 467 -20.88 -26.20 10.46
CA VAL A 467 -19.48 -25.89 10.80
C VAL A 467 -18.60 -27.12 10.61
N GLU A 468 -19.05 -28.28 11.07
CA GLU A 468 -18.35 -29.55 10.92
C GLU A 468 -18.17 -29.95 9.44
N ALA A 469 -19.14 -29.60 8.57
CA ALA A 469 -19.03 -29.82 7.13
C ALA A 469 -17.87 -29.05 6.52
N PHE A 470 -17.65 -27.78 6.89
CA PHE A 470 -16.50 -26.98 6.45
C PHE A 470 -15.16 -27.55 6.95
N ILE A 471 -15.12 -28.02 8.21
CA ILE A 471 -13.92 -28.71 8.73
C ILE A 471 -13.61 -29.93 7.89
N LYS A 472 -14.64 -30.77 7.64
CA LYS A 472 -14.48 -31.99 6.87
C LYS A 472 -14.03 -31.72 5.43
N GLU A 473 -14.64 -30.76 4.75
CA GLU A 473 -14.23 -30.36 3.39
C GLU A 473 -12.74 -29.95 3.35
N SER A 474 -12.29 -29.17 4.31
CA SER A 474 -10.88 -28.78 4.42
C SER A 474 -9.96 -29.98 4.72
N GLN A 475 -10.39 -30.91 5.58
CA GLN A 475 -9.66 -32.16 5.86
C GLN A 475 -9.59 -33.05 4.62
N ASP A 476 -10.68 -33.21 3.90
CA ASP A 476 -10.74 -34.00 2.67
C ASP A 476 -9.84 -33.42 1.59
N TYR A 477 -9.80 -32.09 1.47
CA TYR A 477 -8.89 -31.42 0.52
C TYR A 477 -7.41 -31.61 0.89
N MET A 478 -7.04 -31.48 2.18
CA MET A 478 -5.67 -31.75 2.62
C MET A 478 -5.29 -33.22 2.41
N HIS A 479 -6.20 -34.13 2.69
CA HIS A 479 -6.00 -35.55 2.42
C HIS A 479 -5.82 -35.82 0.92
N PHE A 480 -6.62 -35.20 0.07
CA PHE A 480 -6.46 -35.28 -1.37
C PHE A 480 -5.05 -34.83 -1.80
N LEU A 481 -4.57 -33.66 -1.37
CA LEU A 481 -3.23 -33.17 -1.72
C LEU A 481 -2.12 -34.12 -1.27
N LEU A 482 -2.24 -34.72 -0.08
CA LEU A 482 -1.26 -35.66 0.45
C LEU A 482 -1.26 -37.01 -0.29
N HIS A 483 -2.36 -37.45 -0.84
CA HIS A 483 -2.50 -38.78 -1.43
C HIS A 483 -2.76 -38.79 -2.94
N ASN A 484 -2.86 -37.58 -3.56
CA ASN A 484 -3.02 -37.48 -5.00
C ASN A 484 -1.81 -38.10 -5.72
N GLU A 485 -2.06 -38.91 -6.72
CA GLU A 485 -1.06 -39.53 -7.61
C GLU A 485 -0.72 -38.65 -8.81
N GLY A 486 -1.00 -37.34 -8.75
CA GLY A 486 -0.65 -36.37 -9.76
C GLY A 486 0.86 -36.34 -10.01
N LYS A 487 1.25 -35.74 -11.15
CA LYS A 487 2.66 -35.67 -11.56
C LYS A 487 3.24 -34.27 -11.51
N GLU A 488 2.42 -33.27 -11.14
CA GLU A 488 2.80 -31.88 -11.18
C GLU A 488 3.59 -31.47 -9.92
N ASP A 489 4.72 -30.84 -10.12
CA ASP A 489 5.55 -30.28 -9.05
C ASP A 489 5.06 -28.87 -8.71
N VAL A 490 4.80 -28.63 -7.43
CA VAL A 490 4.28 -27.33 -6.95
C VAL A 490 5.27 -26.18 -7.23
N TYR A 491 6.57 -26.44 -7.09
CA TYR A 491 7.60 -25.41 -7.24
C TYR A 491 7.77 -24.99 -8.70
N GLU A 492 7.66 -25.94 -9.66
CA GLU A 492 7.70 -25.62 -11.09
C GLU A 492 6.52 -24.72 -11.49
N ILE A 493 5.30 -25.06 -11.06
CA ILE A 493 4.09 -24.26 -11.34
C ILE A 493 4.21 -22.87 -10.72
N ARG A 494 4.65 -22.82 -9.46
CA ARG A 494 4.75 -21.56 -8.70
C ARG A 494 5.81 -20.63 -9.29
N GLU A 495 6.99 -21.14 -9.62
CA GLU A 495 8.05 -20.33 -10.23
C GLU A 495 7.65 -19.85 -11.62
N ARG A 496 7.03 -20.71 -12.45
CA ARG A 496 6.59 -20.27 -13.78
C ARG A 496 5.50 -19.19 -13.70
N MET A 497 4.54 -19.32 -12.78
CA MET A 497 3.53 -18.27 -12.51
C MET A 497 4.21 -16.92 -12.21
N LYS A 498 5.19 -16.92 -11.30
CA LYS A 498 5.91 -15.69 -10.90
C LYS A 498 6.69 -15.08 -12.06
N GLU A 499 7.31 -15.91 -12.91
CA GLU A 499 8.01 -15.44 -14.11
C GLU A 499 7.06 -14.80 -15.11
N VAL A 500 5.92 -15.45 -15.40
CA VAL A 500 4.89 -14.89 -16.28
C VAL A 500 4.42 -13.53 -15.80
N MET A 501 4.19 -13.39 -14.48
CA MET A 501 3.75 -12.12 -13.89
C MET A 501 4.80 -11.03 -14.03
N ASP A 502 6.08 -11.33 -13.79
CA ASP A 502 7.18 -10.36 -13.96
C ASP A 502 7.37 -9.94 -15.41
N GLU A 503 7.39 -10.92 -16.33
CA GLU A 503 7.71 -10.71 -17.74
C GLU A 503 6.61 -10.00 -18.52
N LYS A 504 5.33 -10.33 -18.21
CA LYS A 504 4.18 -9.94 -19.05
C LYS A 504 3.19 -9.03 -18.36
N VAL A 505 3.19 -8.96 -17.01
CA VAL A 505 2.23 -8.20 -16.19
C VAL A 505 2.92 -7.19 -15.27
N GLY A 506 4.13 -6.78 -15.64
CA GLY A 506 4.99 -5.87 -14.88
C GLY A 506 4.58 -4.39 -14.97
N VAL A 507 5.60 -3.51 -14.92
CA VAL A 507 5.39 -2.05 -14.97
C VAL A 507 4.81 -1.60 -16.31
N PHE A 508 5.39 -2.08 -17.42
CA PHE A 508 4.87 -1.82 -18.77
C PHE A 508 4.06 -3.03 -19.26
N ARG A 509 2.84 -2.78 -19.66
CA ARG A 509 1.86 -3.78 -20.09
C ARG A 509 1.44 -3.54 -21.53
N GLU A 510 1.19 -4.63 -22.25
CA GLU A 510 0.74 -4.60 -23.65
C GLU A 510 -0.33 -5.68 -23.84
N GLY A 511 -1.40 -5.39 -24.59
CA GLY A 511 -2.53 -6.30 -24.78
C GLY A 511 -2.12 -7.70 -25.19
N LYS A 512 -1.28 -7.82 -26.22
CA LYS A 512 -0.79 -9.12 -26.71
C LYS A 512 -0.05 -9.93 -25.63
N LYS A 513 0.82 -9.29 -24.85
CA LYS A 513 1.54 -9.96 -23.76
C LYS A 513 0.62 -10.37 -22.61
N LEU A 514 -0.40 -9.56 -22.33
CA LEU A 514 -1.41 -9.89 -21.33
C LEU A 514 -2.28 -11.07 -21.75
N GLU A 515 -2.65 -11.19 -23.04
CA GLU A 515 -3.35 -12.34 -23.58
C GLU A 515 -2.51 -13.62 -23.49
N GLU A 516 -1.22 -13.54 -23.84
CA GLU A 516 -0.29 -14.65 -23.67
C GLU A 516 -0.14 -15.06 -22.20
N ALA A 517 -0.04 -14.08 -21.28
CA ALA A 517 0.03 -14.34 -19.84
C ALA A 517 -1.23 -15.04 -19.34
N LEU A 518 -2.43 -14.60 -19.74
CA LEU A 518 -3.68 -15.24 -19.35
C LEU A 518 -3.73 -16.71 -19.79
N LYS A 519 -3.35 -17.00 -21.01
CA LYS A 519 -3.31 -18.36 -21.52
C LYS A 519 -2.37 -19.26 -20.68
N GLU A 520 -1.14 -18.80 -20.43
CA GLU A 520 -0.19 -19.54 -19.60
C GLU A 520 -0.68 -19.73 -18.17
N LEU A 521 -1.27 -18.69 -17.55
CA LEU A 521 -1.80 -18.77 -16.20
C LEU A 521 -2.99 -19.73 -16.09
N GLN A 522 -3.86 -19.78 -17.10
CA GLN A 522 -4.94 -20.77 -17.18
C GLN A 522 -4.39 -22.21 -17.29
N GLU A 523 -3.38 -22.43 -18.11
CA GLU A 523 -2.69 -23.73 -18.21
C GLU A 523 -2.07 -24.12 -16.87
N LEU A 524 -1.38 -23.19 -16.17
CA LEU A 524 -0.83 -23.42 -14.84
C LEU A 524 -1.91 -23.69 -13.79
N TYR A 525 -3.05 -22.99 -13.86
CA TYR A 525 -4.18 -23.23 -12.98
C TYR A 525 -4.78 -24.63 -13.19
N ALA A 526 -4.93 -25.07 -14.43
CA ALA A 526 -5.37 -26.44 -14.73
C ALA A 526 -4.36 -27.48 -14.21
N ARG A 527 -3.05 -27.28 -14.42
CA ARG A 527 -1.99 -28.16 -13.88
C ARG A 527 -2.00 -28.19 -12.35
N SER A 528 -2.28 -27.09 -11.68
CA SER A 528 -2.29 -27.00 -10.22
C SER A 528 -3.30 -27.96 -9.55
N LYS A 529 -4.30 -28.42 -10.29
CA LYS A 529 -5.28 -29.44 -9.82
C LYS A 529 -4.67 -30.84 -9.67
N ASN A 530 -3.48 -31.09 -10.26
CA ASN A 530 -2.78 -32.36 -10.27
C ASN A 530 -1.44 -32.32 -9.52
N ILE A 531 -1.26 -31.35 -8.64
CA ILE A 531 -0.06 -31.24 -7.78
C ILE A 531 0.06 -32.47 -6.90
N CYS A 532 1.23 -33.08 -6.86
CA CYS A 532 1.59 -34.18 -5.97
C CYS A 532 2.55 -33.66 -4.89
N VAL A 533 2.13 -33.74 -3.63
CA VAL A 533 2.97 -33.45 -2.48
C VAL A 533 3.83 -34.67 -2.16
N LYS A 534 5.15 -34.52 -2.16
CA LYS A 534 6.11 -35.60 -1.90
C LYS A 534 6.16 -36.00 -0.43
N ASN A 535 6.18 -34.98 0.45
CA ASN A 535 6.14 -35.19 1.90
C ASN A 535 4.69 -35.46 2.36
N LYS A 536 4.43 -36.66 2.85
CA LYS A 536 3.08 -37.14 3.23
C LYS A 536 2.67 -36.79 4.65
N VAL A 537 3.43 -36.02 5.38
CA VAL A 537 3.15 -35.63 6.76
C VAL A 537 2.23 -34.40 6.77
N LEU A 538 1.21 -34.43 7.64
CA LEU A 538 0.25 -33.31 7.74
C LEU A 538 0.82 -32.09 8.49
N HIS A 539 1.68 -32.28 9.48
CA HIS A 539 2.28 -31.23 10.30
C HIS A 539 3.66 -30.83 9.80
N ASN A 540 4.07 -29.57 10.02
CA ASN A 540 5.38 -29.04 9.63
C ASN A 540 5.76 -29.38 8.17
N ASN A 541 4.81 -29.21 7.24
CA ASN A 541 4.97 -29.55 5.83
C ASN A 541 4.83 -28.33 4.93
N PRO A 542 5.95 -27.62 4.65
CA PRO A 542 5.93 -26.44 3.75
C PRO A 542 5.46 -26.76 2.33
N GLU A 543 5.76 -27.97 1.81
CA GLU A 543 5.33 -28.36 0.47
C GLU A 543 3.79 -28.48 0.38
N LEU A 544 3.14 -29.00 1.42
CA LEU A 544 1.68 -29.02 1.51
C LEU A 544 1.11 -27.60 1.57
N GLU A 545 1.76 -26.71 2.33
CA GLU A 545 1.37 -25.30 2.39
C GLU A 545 1.47 -24.64 1.02
N ASP A 546 2.57 -24.82 0.33
CA ASP A 546 2.78 -24.29 -1.02
C ASP A 546 1.76 -24.90 -2.02
N ALA A 547 1.38 -26.17 -1.88
CA ALA A 547 0.46 -26.83 -2.78
C ALA A 547 -0.93 -26.17 -2.79
N TYR A 548 -1.56 -25.98 -1.61
CA TYR A 548 -2.90 -25.35 -1.60
C TYR A 548 -2.84 -23.83 -1.82
N ARG A 549 -1.76 -23.14 -1.46
CA ARG A 549 -1.57 -21.71 -1.68
C ARG A 549 -1.30 -21.38 -3.13
N THR A 550 -0.56 -22.21 -3.86
CA THR A 550 -0.25 -21.96 -5.28
C THR A 550 -1.53 -21.87 -6.12
N LYS A 551 -2.52 -22.71 -5.88
CA LYS A 551 -3.83 -22.62 -6.55
C LYS A 551 -4.54 -21.29 -6.26
N LYS A 552 -4.48 -20.81 -5.01
CA LYS A 552 -5.02 -19.51 -4.61
C LYS A 552 -4.27 -18.34 -5.27
N MET A 553 -2.94 -18.40 -5.30
CA MET A 553 -2.11 -17.40 -5.96
C MET A 553 -2.40 -17.32 -7.47
N LEU A 554 -2.61 -18.44 -8.14
CA LEU A 554 -2.98 -18.48 -9.57
C LEU A 554 -4.33 -17.79 -9.82
N LYS A 555 -5.32 -17.95 -8.95
CA LYS A 555 -6.59 -17.20 -9.05
C LYS A 555 -6.37 -15.69 -8.97
N LEU A 556 -5.50 -15.24 -8.06
CA LEU A 556 -5.15 -13.82 -7.95
C LEU A 556 -4.39 -13.33 -9.18
N ALA A 557 -3.43 -14.10 -9.70
CA ALA A 557 -2.70 -13.78 -10.92
C ALA A 557 -3.64 -13.63 -12.12
N LEU A 558 -4.64 -14.51 -12.25
CA LEU A 558 -5.69 -14.41 -13.26
C LEU A 558 -6.55 -13.16 -13.09
N CYS A 559 -6.95 -12.80 -11.86
CA CYS A 559 -7.70 -11.56 -11.58
C CYS A 559 -6.88 -10.32 -11.97
N ILE A 560 -5.59 -10.26 -11.61
CA ILE A 560 -4.69 -9.16 -11.96
C ILE A 560 -4.58 -9.01 -13.47
N THR A 561 -4.30 -10.11 -14.15
CA THR A 561 -4.02 -10.11 -15.59
C THR A 561 -5.26 -9.81 -16.42
N GLN A 562 -6.40 -10.40 -16.05
CA GLN A 562 -7.68 -10.13 -16.72
C GLN A 562 -8.13 -8.68 -16.53
N GLY A 563 -8.03 -8.15 -15.31
CA GLY A 563 -8.32 -6.74 -15.03
C GLY A 563 -7.41 -5.80 -15.83
N ALA A 564 -6.11 -6.11 -15.89
CA ALA A 564 -5.14 -5.34 -16.67
C ALA A 564 -5.39 -5.37 -18.18
N LEU A 565 -5.80 -6.52 -18.73
CA LEU A 565 -6.13 -6.66 -20.14
C LEU A 565 -7.35 -5.83 -20.53
N LEU A 566 -8.41 -5.93 -19.73
CA LEU A 566 -9.68 -5.27 -20.02
C LEU A 566 -9.63 -3.75 -19.83
N ARG A 567 -8.81 -3.24 -18.91
CA ARG A 567 -8.63 -1.80 -18.68
C ARG A 567 -7.75 -1.18 -19.75
N THR A 568 -8.38 -0.58 -20.75
CA THR A 568 -7.73 0.02 -21.94
C THR A 568 -7.39 1.50 -21.73
N GLU A 569 -6.64 1.79 -20.67
CA GLU A 569 -6.10 3.11 -20.31
C GLU A 569 -4.75 2.96 -19.61
N SER A 570 -4.10 4.08 -19.31
CA SER A 570 -2.97 4.15 -18.37
C SER A 570 -3.33 5.06 -17.21
N ARG A 571 -3.35 4.51 -15.96
CA ARG A 571 -3.68 5.25 -14.74
C ARG A 571 -2.74 4.82 -13.61
N GLY A 572 -2.03 5.78 -13.03
CA GLY A 572 -1.11 5.51 -11.92
C GLY A 572 -0.07 4.43 -12.26
N ALA A 573 -0.03 3.37 -11.49
CA ALA A 573 0.87 2.23 -11.69
C ALA A 573 0.43 1.29 -12.82
N HIS A 574 -0.83 1.35 -13.26
CA HIS A 574 -1.30 0.60 -14.42
C HIS A 574 -0.91 1.34 -15.70
N THR A 575 0.11 0.84 -16.40
CA THR A 575 0.66 1.47 -17.61
C THR A 575 0.51 0.56 -18.81
N ARG A 576 -0.36 0.94 -19.74
CA ARG A 576 -0.58 0.28 -21.04
C ARG A 576 0.17 1.05 -22.12
N ILE A 577 1.17 0.42 -22.73
CA ILE A 577 1.93 1.06 -23.83
C ILE A 577 1.09 1.24 -25.09
N ASP A 578 0.09 0.39 -25.28
CA ASP A 578 -0.90 0.44 -26.35
C ASP A 578 -2.07 1.43 -26.07
N TYR A 579 -2.28 1.82 -24.81
CA TYR A 579 -3.27 2.81 -24.36
C TYR A 579 -2.63 3.82 -23.38
N PRO A 580 -1.76 4.72 -23.85
CA PRO A 580 -0.90 5.53 -22.96
C PRO A 580 -1.63 6.67 -22.23
N LYS A 581 -2.88 6.99 -22.60
CA LYS A 581 -3.68 8.05 -21.97
C LYS A 581 -4.50 7.51 -20.80
N ARG A 582 -4.70 8.35 -19.79
CA ARG A 582 -5.77 8.17 -18.81
C ARG A 582 -7.10 8.55 -19.45
N ASP A 583 -8.13 7.79 -19.19
CA ASP A 583 -9.46 7.98 -19.78
C ASP A 583 -10.51 8.02 -18.66
N ASP A 584 -10.83 9.25 -18.21
CA ASP A 584 -11.79 9.46 -17.12
C ASP A 584 -13.24 9.28 -17.60
N GLU A 585 -13.50 9.42 -18.90
CA GLU A 585 -14.83 9.21 -19.46
C GLU A 585 -15.27 7.75 -19.35
N LYS A 586 -14.35 6.82 -19.68
CA LYS A 586 -14.64 5.38 -19.74
C LYS A 586 -14.21 4.64 -18.47
N TRP A 587 -13.09 5.04 -17.86
CA TRP A 587 -12.37 4.21 -16.88
C TRP A 587 -12.28 4.79 -15.48
N LEU A 588 -13.04 5.85 -15.16
CA LEU A 588 -13.15 6.34 -13.78
C LEU A 588 -14.05 5.42 -12.96
N ASN A 589 -13.60 4.18 -12.80
CA ASN A 589 -14.30 3.12 -12.11
C ASN A 589 -13.34 2.15 -11.42
N ARG A 590 -13.86 1.37 -10.46
CA ARG A 590 -13.19 0.22 -9.86
C ARG A 590 -13.46 -1.02 -10.68
N THR A 591 -12.45 -1.83 -10.87
CA THR A 591 -12.58 -3.19 -11.39
C THR A 591 -12.98 -4.09 -10.23
N LEU A 592 -14.00 -4.93 -10.41
CA LEU A 592 -14.43 -5.94 -9.44
C LEU A 592 -14.28 -7.31 -10.06
N ALA A 593 -13.49 -8.17 -9.41
CA ALA A 593 -13.35 -9.57 -9.79
C ALA A 593 -14.16 -10.46 -8.84
N SER A 594 -14.92 -11.39 -9.39
CA SER A 594 -15.69 -12.40 -8.64
C SER A 594 -15.39 -13.80 -9.15
N TRP A 595 -15.64 -14.81 -8.30
CA TRP A 595 -15.46 -16.24 -8.60
C TRP A 595 -16.64 -17.04 -8.08
N PRO A 596 -17.84 -16.91 -8.71
CA PRO A 596 -19.09 -17.44 -8.18
C PRO A 596 -19.21 -18.96 -8.18
N SER A 597 -18.37 -19.67 -8.93
CA SER A 597 -18.38 -21.14 -8.97
C SER A 597 -16.98 -21.72 -8.83
N ALA A 598 -16.83 -22.79 -8.06
CA ALA A 598 -15.59 -23.55 -7.93
C ALA A 598 -15.11 -24.19 -9.25
N GLU A 599 -16.02 -24.36 -10.21
CA GLU A 599 -15.75 -24.95 -11.53
C GLU A 599 -15.16 -23.94 -12.52
N GLN A 600 -15.23 -22.63 -12.21
CA GLN A 600 -14.64 -21.61 -13.05
C GLN A 600 -13.11 -21.72 -13.11
N ASP A 601 -12.56 -21.37 -14.25
CA ASP A 601 -11.12 -21.28 -14.50
C ASP A 601 -10.66 -19.83 -14.77
N MET A 602 -11.60 -18.88 -14.81
CA MET A 602 -11.38 -17.45 -15.00
C MET A 602 -12.27 -16.60 -14.10
N PRO A 603 -11.81 -15.42 -13.64
CA PRO A 603 -12.66 -14.48 -12.91
C PRO A 603 -13.73 -13.86 -13.82
N THR A 604 -14.88 -13.54 -13.23
CA THR A 604 -15.84 -12.61 -13.84
C THR A 604 -15.48 -11.19 -13.43
N ILE A 605 -15.41 -10.28 -14.40
CA ILE A 605 -15.05 -8.87 -14.17
C ILE A 605 -16.27 -7.98 -14.34
N GLU A 606 -16.51 -7.14 -13.35
CA GLU A 606 -17.52 -6.09 -13.31
C GLU A 606 -16.86 -4.76 -12.96
N TYR A 607 -17.62 -3.66 -13.07
CA TYR A 607 -17.13 -2.31 -12.78
C TYR A 607 -18.07 -1.58 -11.84
N GLU A 608 -17.49 -0.83 -10.90
CA GLU A 608 -18.17 0.05 -9.96
C GLU A 608 -17.72 1.48 -10.23
N GLU A 609 -18.65 2.36 -10.63
CA GLU A 609 -18.36 3.75 -10.98
C GLU A 609 -17.86 4.55 -9.77
N LEU A 610 -16.86 5.39 -9.99
CA LEU A 610 -16.44 6.46 -9.10
C LEU A 610 -17.21 7.73 -9.49
N ASP A 611 -18.30 8.03 -8.76
CA ASP A 611 -19.21 9.13 -9.07
C ASP A 611 -18.54 10.50 -8.90
N VAL A 612 -18.25 11.15 -10.03
CA VAL A 612 -17.62 12.48 -10.07
C VAL A 612 -18.44 13.52 -9.31
N MET A 613 -19.78 13.42 -9.32
CA MET A 613 -20.66 14.37 -8.63
C MET A 613 -20.54 14.31 -7.10
N LYS A 614 -19.93 13.25 -6.55
CA LYS A 614 -19.63 13.10 -5.13
C LYS A 614 -18.20 13.45 -4.74
N MET A 615 -17.35 13.76 -5.70
CA MET A 615 -15.95 14.07 -5.45
C MET A 615 -15.78 15.48 -4.89
N GLU A 616 -14.94 15.64 -3.87
CA GLU A 616 -14.48 16.94 -3.37
C GLU A 616 -13.52 17.60 -4.36
N ILE A 617 -12.73 16.80 -5.09
CA ILE A 617 -11.77 17.22 -6.12
C ILE A 617 -12.08 16.45 -7.39
N SER A 618 -12.58 17.15 -8.41
CA SER A 618 -12.85 16.55 -9.71
C SER A 618 -11.54 16.14 -10.43
N PRO A 619 -11.59 15.13 -11.32
CA PRO A 619 -10.40 14.67 -12.04
C PRO A 619 -9.77 15.78 -12.89
N ASP A 620 -8.44 15.93 -12.79
CA ASP A 620 -7.67 16.92 -13.53
C ASP A 620 -6.25 16.41 -13.84
N PHE A 621 -5.40 17.28 -14.37
CA PHE A 621 -4.00 16.95 -14.64
C PHE A 621 -3.24 16.59 -13.35
N ARG A 622 -2.58 15.45 -13.38
CA ARG A 622 -1.89 14.88 -12.21
C ARG A 622 -0.59 15.62 -11.83
N GLY A 623 -0.03 16.41 -12.76
CA GLY A 623 1.26 17.08 -12.56
C GLY A 623 2.47 16.35 -13.14
N TYR A 624 2.27 15.21 -13.82
CA TYR A 624 3.33 14.43 -14.47
C TYR A 624 3.03 14.21 -15.95
N GLY A 625 4.07 14.23 -16.77
CA GLY A 625 3.93 14.07 -18.21
C GLY A 625 3.40 15.34 -18.90
N LYS A 626 2.83 15.18 -20.10
CA LYS A 626 2.30 16.32 -20.90
C LYS A 626 0.89 16.71 -20.40
N LYS A 627 0.64 18.01 -20.23
CA LYS A 627 -0.72 18.54 -20.03
C LYS A 627 -1.62 18.01 -21.17
N GLY A 628 -2.83 17.57 -20.84
CA GLY A 628 -3.78 17.00 -21.81
C GLY A 628 -3.54 15.53 -22.19
N ASN A 629 -2.65 14.81 -21.51
CA ASN A 629 -2.49 13.36 -21.70
C ASN A 629 -3.56 12.54 -20.98
N PHE A 630 -4.79 13.05 -20.95
CA PHE A 630 -5.96 12.37 -20.41
C PHE A 630 -7.22 12.80 -21.15
N ILE A 631 -8.25 11.94 -21.13
CA ILE A 631 -9.60 12.23 -21.62
C ILE A 631 -10.43 12.62 -20.39
N PRO A 632 -10.95 13.86 -20.32
CA PRO A 632 -11.67 14.34 -19.14
C PRO A 632 -13.04 13.67 -19.00
N HIS A 633 -13.53 13.55 -17.76
CA HIS A 633 -14.87 13.07 -17.49
C HIS A 633 -15.93 14.10 -17.94
N PRO A 634 -17.02 13.70 -18.63
CA PRO A 634 -18.01 14.64 -19.19
C PRO A 634 -18.72 15.51 -18.13
N LYS A 635 -18.87 15.01 -16.89
CA LYS A 635 -19.49 15.78 -15.79
C LYS A 635 -18.49 16.61 -14.96
N LYS A 636 -17.22 16.71 -15.39
CA LYS A 636 -16.21 17.43 -14.60
C LYS A 636 -16.57 18.91 -14.43
N GLU A 637 -16.93 19.59 -15.52
CA GLU A 637 -17.27 21.03 -15.50
C GLU A 637 -18.54 21.30 -14.69
N GLU A 638 -19.53 20.42 -14.77
CA GLU A 638 -20.74 20.48 -13.97
C GLU A 638 -20.41 20.40 -12.48
N ARG A 639 -19.57 19.44 -12.09
CA ARG A 639 -19.14 19.28 -10.69
C ARG A 639 -18.35 20.48 -10.18
N ASP A 640 -17.41 20.98 -10.97
CA ASP A 640 -16.61 22.18 -10.63
C ASP A 640 -17.52 23.41 -10.41
N ALA A 641 -18.54 23.59 -11.26
CA ALA A 641 -19.51 24.66 -11.12
C ALA A 641 -20.35 24.54 -9.84
N GLU A 642 -20.81 23.33 -9.46
CA GLU A 642 -21.55 23.08 -8.21
C GLU A 642 -20.67 23.38 -6.99
N ILE A 643 -19.44 22.90 -6.98
CA ILE A 643 -18.48 23.16 -5.89
C ILE A 643 -18.28 24.66 -5.74
N LEU A 644 -17.97 25.37 -6.84
CA LEU A 644 -17.76 26.81 -6.84
C LEU A 644 -18.99 27.57 -6.35
N LYS A 645 -20.18 27.20 -6.80
CA LYS A 645 -21.44 27.80 -6.36
C LYS A 645 -21.60 27.64 -4.85
N THR A 646 -21.38 26.45 -4.30
CA THR A 646 -21.47 26.15 -2.88
C THR A 646 -20.49 27.00 -2.07
N ILE A 647 -19.25 27.13 -2.55
CA ILE A 647 -18.21 27.96 -1.93
C ILE A 647 -18.66 29.42 -1.86
N LEU A 648 -19.10 29.98 -2.97
CA LEU A 648 -19.51 31.39 -3.06
C LEU A 648 -20.74 31.71 -2.19
N GLU A 649 -21.70 30.78 -2.10
CA GLU A 649 -22.87 30.93 -1.23
C GLU A 649 -22.49 30.93 0.25
N LEU A 650 -21.61 30.03 0.67
CA LEU A 650 -21.16 29.92 2.07
C LEU A 650 -20.25 31.10 2.47
N GLU A 651 -19.41 31.60 1.56
CA GLU A 651 -18.63 32.81 1.82
C GLU A 651 -19.53 34.05 2.00
N LYS A 652 -20.58 34.19 1.19
CA LYS A 652 -21.60 35.26 1.37
C LYS A 652 -22.30 35.20 2.72
N LEU A 653 -22.46 34.00 3.27
CA LEU A 653 -23.03 33.78 4.61
C LEU A 653 -22.01 33.98 5.76
N GLY A 654 -20.78 34.41 5.42
CA GLY A 654 -19.69 34.64 6.40
C GLY A 654 -19.15 33.35 7.01
N LYS A 655 -19.39 32.20 6.35
CA LYS A 655 -18.84 30.92 6.78
C LYS A 655 -17.33 30.89 6.59
N ASP A 656 -16.65 30.41 7.62
CA ASP A 656 -15.21 30.19 7.47
C ASP A 656 -14.93 28.98 6.57
N ARG A 657 -13.66 28.81 6.18
CA ARG A 657 -13.29 27.80 5.19
C ARG A 657 -13.38 26.38 5.70
N ILE A 658 -13.31 26.18 7.00
CA ILE A 658 -13.55 24.87 7.63
C ILE A 658 -15.03 24.50 7.47
N GLU A 659 -15.94 25.45 7.72
CA GLU A 659 -17.38 25.24 7.52
C GLU A 659 -17.73 24.98 6.06
N VAL A 660 -17.08 25.69 5.11
CA VAL A 660 -17.21 25.44 3.68
C VAL A 660 -16.72 24.04 3.32
N GLN A 661 -15.55 23.65 3.83
CA GLN A 661 -15.02 22.31 3.56
C GLN A 661 -15.91 21.19 4.14
N HIS A 662 -16.47 21.41 5.33
CA HIS A 662 -17.44 20.48 5.91
C HIS A 662 -18.70 20.32 5.06
N ALA A 663 -19.21 21.42 4.49
CA ALA A 663 -20.39 21.39 3.62
C ALA A 663 -20.13 20.65 2.29
N LEU A 664 -18.90 20.61 1.81
CA LEU A 664 -18.51 19.88 0.60
C LEU A 664 -18.28 18.38 0.83
N MET A 665 -18.17 17.95 2.09
CA MET A 665 -18.04 16.54 2.44
C MET A 665 -19.34 15.78 2.16
N PRO A 666 -19.27 14.47 1.84
CA PRO A 666 -20.45 13.62 1.83
C PRO A 666 -21.23 13.67 3.14
N PHE A 667 -22.56 13.67 3.07
CA PHE A 667 -23.46 13.85 4.24
C PHE A 667 -23.13 12.93 5.41
N GLU A 668 -22.82 11.66 5.15
CA GLU A 668 -22.46 10.69 6.21
C GLU A 668 -21.18 11.08 6.98
N LEU A 669 -20.24 11.74 6.31
CA LEU A 669 -19.04 12.27 6.96
C LEU A 669 -19.33 13.57 7.70
N GLN A 670 -20.21 14.44 7.18
CA GLN A 670 -20.64 15.66 7.88
C GLN A 670 -21.22 15.34 9.25
N GLU A 671 -22.10 14.34 9.35
CA GLU A 671 -22.69 13.91 10.62
C GLU A 671 -21.64 13.36 11.60
N LYS A 672 -20.70 12.58 11.11
CA LYS A 672 -19.60 12.03 11.92
C LYS A 672 -18.68 13.12 12.48
N TYR A 673 -18.40 14.16 11.69
CA TYR A 673 -17.50 15.24 12.06
C TYR A 673 -18.17 16.45 12.71
N LYS A 674 -19.50 16.50 12.77
CA LYS A 674 -20.24 17.39 13.67
C LYS A 674 -20.00 17.04 15.15
N ALA A 675 -19.47 15.85 15.45
CA ALA A 675 -19.18 15.41 16.79
C ALA A 675 -18.02 16.22 17.41
N LYS A 676 -18.08 16.34 18.75
CA LYS A 676 -17.21 17.12 19.63
C LYS A 676 -15.69 17.05 19.34
N ASN A 677 -15.23 15.93 18.80
CA ASN A 677 -13.80 15.69 18.52
C ASN A 677 -13.26 16.48 17.32
N ARG A 678 -14.06 16.68 16.28
CA ARG A 678 -13.64 17.43 15.09
C ARG A 678 -13.49 18.92 15.43
N ARG A 679 -14.40 19.45 16.22
CA ARG A 679 -14.33 20.85 16.66
C ARG A 679 -13.04 21.18 17.41
N LEU A 680 -12.57 20.27 18.26
CA LEU A 680 -11.29 20.44 18.97
C LEU A 680 -10.09 20.41 18.01
N GLU A 681 -10.10 19.58 16.98
CA GLU A 681 -9.06 19.53 15.95
C GLU A 681 -9.06 20.81 15.10
N ASP A 682 -10.24 21.28 14.72
CA ASP A 682 -10.38 22.55 13.99
C ASP A 682 -9.87 23.74 14.84
N GLU A 683 -10.12 23.75 16.15
CA GLU A 683 -9.60 24.75 17.08
C GLU A 683 -8.06 24.66 17.24
N GLU A 684 -7.49 23.45 17.31
CA GLU A 684 -6.04 23.26 17.34
C GLU A 684 -5.35 23.78 16.05
N VAL A 685 -5.98 23.56 14.92
CA VAL A 685 -5.49 24.01 13.63
C VAL A 685 -5.56 25.52 13.51
N ARG A 686 -6.67 26.13 13.95
CA ARG A 686 -6.83 27.57 14.01
C ARG A 686 -5.84 28.22 14.98
N ALA A 687 -5.58 27.60 16.13
CA ALA A 687 -4.60 28.07 17.11
C ALA A 687 -3.15 28.04 16.56
N ARG A 688 -2.86 27.18 15.60
CA ARG A 688 -1.57 27.14 14.88
C ARG A 688 -1.42 28.27 13.85
N GLY A 689 -2.44 29.10 13.65
CA GLY A 689 -2.44 30.17 12.65
C GLY A 689 -2.52 29.69 11.20
N GLU A 690 -2.92 28.45 11.00
CA GLU A 690 -3.07 27.85 9.69
C GLU A 690 -4.45 28.18 9.13
N HIS A 691 -4.50 28.92 8.05
CA HIS A 691 -5.74 29.10 7.31
C HIS A 691 -6.09 27.82 6.57
N LEU A 692 -6.97 27.04 7.13
CA LEU A 692 -7.52 25.84 6.51
C LEU A 692 -8.44 26.22 5.35
N TYR A 693 -7.84 26.49 4.24
CA TYR A 693 -8.57 26.37 3.02
C TYR A 693 -8.37 24.95 2.49
N SER A 694 -9.44 24.25 2.15
CA SER A 694 -9.31 23.15 1.22
C SER A 694 -8.58 23.70 -0.02
N PHE A 695 -7.58 22.99 -0.46
CA PHE A 695 -6.80 23.42 -1.62
C PHE A 695 -7.68 23.50 -2.87
N ASN A 696 -8.70 22.67 -2.94
CA ASN A 696 -9.72 22.68 -3.96
C ASN A 696 -10.55 23.97 -3.97
N VAL A 697 -10.96 24.44 -2.79
CA VAL A 697 -11.68 25.71 -2.64
C VAL A 697 -10.81 26.88 -3.11
N HIS A 698 -9.53 26.92 -2.75
CA HIS A 698 -8.61 27.94 -3.23
C HIS A 698 -8.44 27.91 -4.74
N GLU A 699 -8.14 26.74 -5.30
CA GLU A 699 -7.88 26.61 -6.73
C GLU A 699 -9.10 27.02 -7.57
N LEU A 700 -10.30 26.67 -7.15
CA LEU A 700 -11.54 27.05 -7.84
C LEU A 700 -11.85 28.53 -7.69
N LEU A 701 -11.64 29.12 -6.50
CA LEU A 701 -11.82 30.55 -6.28
C LEU A 701 -10.80 31.37 -7.04
N ASP A 702 -9.54 30.97 -7.08
CA ASP A 702 -8.48 31.67 -7.82
C ASP A 702 -8.77 31.64 -9.32
N LYS A 703 -9.19 30.51 -9.88
CA LYS A 703 -9.64 30.39 -11.26
C LYS A 703 -10.85 31.29 -11.55
N HIS A 704 -11.82 31.32 -10.64
CA HIS A 704 -13.01 32.18 -10.78
C HIS A 704 -12.62 33.65 -10.76
N ASN A 705 -11.79 34.09 -9.82
CA ASN A 705 -11.35 35.46 -9.68
C ASN A 705 -10.47 35.91 -10.85
N ALA A 706 -9.61 35.03 -11.39
CA ALA A 706 -8.82 35.29 -12.59
C ALA A 706 -9.71 35.48 -13.82
N ASN A 707 -10.73 34.65 -14.00
CA ASN A 707 -11.71 34.81 -15.09
C ASN A 707 -12.49 36.13 -14.99
N LEU A 708 -12.87 36.56 -13.77
CA LEU A 708 -13.54 37.86 -13.57
C LEU A 708 -12.64 39.06 -13.90
N LYS A 709 -11.33 38.93 -13.74
CA LYS A 709 -10.34 39.96 -14.07
C LYS A 709 -9.89 39.93 -15.52
N GLY A 710 -10.35 38.95 -16.32
CA GLY A 710 -9.93 38.76 -17.71
C GLY A 710 -8.50 38.22 -17.86
N GLU A 711 -7.92 37.67 -16.82
CA GLU A 711 -6.61 37.02 -16.83
C GLU A 711 -6.77 35.56 -17.31
N HIS A 712 -6.49 35.32 -18.57
CA HIS A 712 -6.41 33.94 -19.10
C HIS A 712 -5.04 33.37 -18.72
N HIS A 713 -4.99 32.48 -17.75
CA HIS A 713 -3.84 31.61 -17.57
C HIS A 713 -3.97 30.42 -18.54
N GLU A 714 -3.17 30.46 -19.63
CA GLU A 714 -2.92 29.31 -20.50
C GLU A 714 -2.20 28.14 -19.77
#